data_0ad16936ebcda2ea1c7411cfb6071bbd
#
_entry.id   0ad16936ebcda2ea1c7411cfb6071bbd
#
_cell.length_a   1.000
_cell.length_b   1.000
_cell.length_c   1.000
_cell.angle_alpha   90.00
_cell.angle_beta   90.00
_cell.angle_gamma   90.00
#
_symmetry.space_group_name_H-M   'P 1'
#
loop_
_entity.id
_entity.type
_entity.pdbx_description
1 polymer ?
#
loop_
_entity_poly.entity_id
_entity_poly.type
_entity_poly.pdbx_seq_one_letter_code
_entity_poly.pdbx_strand_id
1 'polypeptide(L)'
;MQYKNFDELLASTALGGSNQSYVEDIYEQYLADPNSVDESWQKIFAQLPIVAEVEQAHSGVRDYFRRLAREQRNDAITVIDPEASAKLVKVLQFINAYRFRGHLEANLDPLNYYRWKTSSVPELDYRHHGFNEQDLNETFNIGRYVYNKDTITLGELAKNLKETYCGSIGLEFMHVQDMEQKMWLQSKLESVLNKPLFSKEEKINLLKELTAADGLERYLGAKFPGAKRFSLEGSDAFIPMMKEIIRHASRQGMTDVVMGMAHRGRLNMLVNVLGKKPSSLFDEFAGKHADDHRTGDVKYHQGASADFAVDDRAIHLALAFNPSHLEIVSPVVIGSVRARQTRLNDTAREKVLAVTVHGDSAVAGQGVVQETLNMSNARGYTVGGTIRIVINNQIGFTTSNPNDTRSTEYCTDIAKMIQAPIIHVNGDDPEAVAFAARMAVEYRAKFKRDIFIDLISYRRHGHNEADEPLATQPMMYSIIKKHPTPRKVYADRLIAEGIITAEQEIEMLNAYRDALDNGERVVEEWREMDTAKMDWLQYLNYDWTEGYENTFPKERFLTLAKRVCDYPESVRPHPRVEKIYSDRKAMAQEEKLFDWGMAETMAYATLLDEGTHVRLSGEDAGRGTFFHRHAVVHNQNDGTGYVPLTQLHANQGRFEVWDSVLSEEAVLAFEYGYATTNPKTLTIWEAQFGDFANGAQIVIDQFISSGEQKWGRMCGLVMLLPHGYEGQGPEHSSARLERYLQLCAQQNMQVCIPSTPAQVYHMLRRQALRKMRRPLIAISPKSLLRHPLAVSSLDELINGEFKTVIGEVDTLDPKQVKRVVMCSGKVYYDLLEQRRANNQHDIAIIRIEQLYPYPHEDVQRVLADYAHVTDFVWCQEEPLNQGAWYSSKHNFEASLPETAKLRYAGREASASPAVGYMSLHTQQQKALVNDALTF
;
A
#
# COMPACT_ATOMS: atom_id res chain seq x y z
N MET A 1 3.06 6.75 -28.18
CA MET A 1 3.53 6.87 -29.58
C MET A 1 4.67 5.90 -29.77
N GLN A 2 4.44 4.79 -30.51
CA GLN A 2 5.50 3.87 -30.87
C GLN A 2 6.38 4.53 -31.93
N TYR A 3 7.66 4.55 -31.69
CA TYR A 3 8.62 4.98 -32.70
C TYR A 3 8.59 3.98 -33.85
N LYS A 4 8.18 4.43 -35.03
CA LYS A 4 8.31 3.69 -36.26
C LYS A 4 9.79 3.46 -36.54
N ASN A 5 10.14 2.36 -37.21
CA ASN A 5 11.50 2.00 -37.58
C ASN A 5 12.23 3.15 -38.30
N PHE A 6 13.53 3.28 -38.05
CA PHE A 6 14.39 4.31 -38.65
C PHE A 6 14.34 4.31 -40.19
N ASP A 7 14.09 3.17 -40.80
CA ASP A 7 13.94 3.01 -42.25
C ASP A 7 12.63 3.60 -42.77
N GLU A 8 11.54 3.62 -41.99
CA GLU A 8 10.27 4.29 -42.32
C GLU A 8 10.39 5.81 -42.20
N LEU A 9 11.22 6.31 -41.27
CA LEU A 9 11.53 7.74 -41.13
C LEU A 9 12.42 8.22 -42.28
N LEU A 10 13.36 7.42 -42.76
CA LEU A 10 14.20 7.71 -43.93
C LEU A 10 13.35 7.72 -45.21
N ALA A 11 12.39 6.82 -45.37
CA ALA A 11 11.47 6.79 -46.51
C ALA A 11 10.53 8.01 -46.52
N SER A 12 10.09 8.51 -45.35
CA SER A 12 9.23 9.71 -45.25
C SER A 12 9.96 11.02 -45.56
N THR A 13 11.31 11.07 -45.38
CA THR A 13 12.11 12.25 -45.66
C THR A 13 12.31 12.49 -47.19
N ALA A 14 12.06 11.49 -48.03
CA ALA A 14 12.14 11.68 -49.49
C ALA A 14 10.99 12.53 -50.05
N LEU A 15 9.91 12.69 -49.29
CA LEU A 15 8.73 13.53 -49.65
C LEU A 15 8.76 14.92 -49.00
N GLY A 16 9.74 15.21 -48.16
CA GLY A 16 9.90 16.50 -47.46
C GLY A 16 11.06 17.33 -48.05
N GLY A 17 11.00 18.65 -47.87
CA GLY A 17 12.05 19.58 -48.25
C GLY A 17 11.54 20.74 -49.13
N SER A 18 12.41 21.35 -49.91
CA SER A 18 12.13 22.52 -50.74
C SER A 18 11.05 22.31 -51.84
N ASN A 19 10.69 21.06 -52.13
CA ASN A 19 9.67 20.67 -53.13
C ASN A 19 8.34 20.24 -52.50
N GLN A 20 8.08 20.47 -51.23
CA GLN A 20 6.87 20.01 -50.54
C GLN A 20 5.57 20.47 -51.23
N SER A 21 5.50 21.72 -51.68
CA SER A 21 4.29 22.23 -52.37
C SER A 21 4.05 21.53 -53.70
N TYR A 22 5.09 21.12 -54.39
CA TYR A 22 4.98 20.39 -55.65
C TYR A 22 4.51 18.94 -55.41
N VAL A 23 5.03 18.32 -54.41
CA VAL A 23 4.62 16.95 -54.02
C VAL A 23 3.19 16.94 -53.54
N GLU A 24 2.75 17.95 -52.79
CA GLU A 24 1.36 18.10 -52.33
C GLU A 24 0.42 18.30 -53.53
N ASP A 25 0.77 19.15 -54.52
CA ASP A 25 -0.05 19.37 -55.69
C ASP A 25 -0.23 18.11 -56.55
N ILE A 26 0.82 17.25 -56.67
CA ILE A 26 0.73 15.98 -57.36
C ILE A 26 -0.11 14.96 -56.56
N TYR A 27 0.04 14.97 -55.24
CA TYR A 27 -0.77 14.12 -54.36
C TYR A 27 -2.26 14.43 -54.44
N GLU A 28 -2.63 15.69 -54.48
CA GLU A 28 -4.00 16.09 -54.67
C GLU A 28 -4.57 15.67 -56.06
N GLN A 29 -3.73 15.73 -57.12
CA GLN A 29 -4.11 15.17 -58.41
C GLN A 29 -4.36 13.69 -58.34
N TYR A 30 -3.49 12.94 -57.64
CA TYR A 30 -3.63 11.51 -57.39
C TYR A 30 -4.90 11.18 -56.61
N LEU A 31 -5.26 11.96 -55.58
CA LEU A 31 -6.50 11.80 -54.81
C LEU A 31 -7.76 12.03 -55.65
N ALA A 32 -7.69 12.97 -56.60
CA ALA A 32 -8.79 13.26 -57.53
C ALA A 32 -8.97 12.19 -58.61
N ASP A 33 -7.85 11.72 -59.22
CA ASP A 33 -7.78 10.59 -60.15
C ASP A 33 -6.38 9.93 -60.09
N PRO A 34 -6.28 8.73 -59.55
CA PRO A 34 -4.99 8.02 -59.45
C PRO A 34 -4.25 7.88 -60.76
N ASN A 35 -4.93 7.91 -61.90
CA ASN A 35 -4.29 7.81 -63.22
C ASN A 35 -3.86 9.16 -63.81
N SER A 36 -4.11 10.27 -63.10
CA SER A 36 -3.71 11.60 -63.56
C SER A 36 -2.24 11.92 -63.33
N VAL A 37 -1.53 11.09 -62.54
CA VAL A 37 -0.11 11.23 -62.25
C VAL A 37 0.70 10.09 -62.83
N ASP A 38 2.01 10.27 -63.06
CA ASP A 38 2.82 9.20 -63.66
C ASP A 38 3.02 7.97 -62.73
N GLU A 39 3.38 6.81 -63.30
CA GLU A 39 3.47 5.52 -62.57
C GLU A 39 4.42 5.55 -61.36
N SER A 40 5.42 6.45 -61.38
CA SER A 40 6.39 6.53 -60.26
C SER A 40 5.73 7.13 -59.00
N TRP A 41 4.90 8.17 -59.21
CA TRP A 41 4.12 8.80 -58.15
C TRP A 41 2.96 7.95 -57.68
N GLN A 42 2.27 7.22 -58.60
CA GLN A 42 1.23 6.26 -58.20
C GLN A 42 1.76 5.20 -57.23
N LYS A 43 2.93 4.66 -57.49
CA LYS A 43 3.57 3.67 -56.61
C LYS A 43 3.95 4.21 -55.26
N ILE A 44 4.41 5.45 -55.19
CA ILE A 44 4.79 6.11 -53.92
C ILE A 44 3.53 6.40 -53.10
N PHE A 45 2.52 7.01 -53.70
CA PHE A 45 1.30 7.38 -52.96
C PHE A 45 0.43 6.20 -52.56
N ALA A 46 0.40 5.11 -53.32
CA ALA A 46 -0.28 3.88 -52.94
C ALA A 46 0.33 3.18 -51.69
N GLN A 47 1.55 3.55 -51.29
CA GLN A 47 2.20 3.01 -50.09
C GLN A 47 2.00 3.88 -48.84
N LEU A 48 1.39 5.05 -48.96
CA LEU A 48 1.11 5.92 -47.80
C LEU A 48 -0.02 5.31 -46.95
N PRO A 49 0.11 5.32 -45.63
CA PRO A 49 -0.94 4.80 -44.75
C PRO A 49 -2.18 5.71 -44.82
N ILE A 50 -3.34 5.13 -45.10
CA ILE A 50 -4.62 5.82 -45.01
C ILE A 50 -4.95 6.05 -43.53
N VAL A 51 -4.99 7.30 -43.09
CA VAL A 51 -5.19 7.68 -41.67
C VAL A 51 -6.64 8.03 -41.34
N ALA A 52 -7.49 8.26 -42.34
CA ALA A 52 -8.91 8.54 -42.17
C ALA A 52 -9.75 7.95 -43.32
N GLU A 53 -11.04 7.70 -43.07
CA GLU A 53 -11.98 7.14 -44.07
C GLU A 53 -12.22 8.08 -45.28
N VAL A 54 -11.89 9.37 -45.17
CA VAL A 54 -11.93 10.34 -46.27
C VAL A 54 -10.74 11.31 -46.12
N GLU A 55 -9.75 11.20 -47.01
CA GLU A 55 -8.69 12.20 -47.08
C GLU A 55 -9.20 13.48 -47.77
N GLN A 56 -8.97 14.64 -47.15
CA GLN A 56 -9.33 15.94 -47.68
C GLN A 56 -8.17 16.61 -48.39
N ALA A 57 -8.42 17.20 -49.56
CA ALA A 57 -7.42 17.96 -50.29
C ALA A 57 -6.86 19.14 -49.48
N HIS A 58 -5.55 19.16 -49.30
CA HIS A 58 -4.86 20.19 -48.51
C HIS A 58 -5.00 21.62 -49.09
N SER A 59 -5.20 21.72 -50.38
CA SER A 59 -5.48 23.01 -51.05
C SER A 59 -6.74 23.67 -50.49
N GLY A 60 -7.81 22.91 -50.26
CA GLY A 60 -9.05 23.42 -49.67
C GLY A 60 -8.87 23.96 -48.25
N VAL A 61 -8.06 23.27 -47.46
CA VAL A 61 -7.69 23.67 -46.08
C VAL A 61 -6.79 24.93 -46.11
N ARG A 62 -5.80 24.97 -47.01
CA ARG A 62 -4.96 26.16 -47.22
C ARG A 62 -5.76 27.38 -47.66
N ASP A 63 -6.69 27.21 -48.58
CA ASP A 63 -7.54 28.31 -49.07
C ASP A 63 -8.55 28.76 -48.03
N TYR A 64 -9.02 27.87 -47.16
CA TYR A 64 -9.81 28.24 -45.99
C TYR A 64 -8.98 29.11 -45.04
N PHE A 65 -7.78 28.73 -44.68
CA PHE A 65 -6.90 29.54 -43.83
C PHE A 65 -6.43 30.83 -44.50
N ARG A 66 -6.21 30.81 -45.81
CA ARG A 66 -5.93 32.06 -46.59
C ARG A 66 -7.13 33.01 -46.62
N ARG A 67 -8.35 32.51 -46.73
CA ARG A 67 -9.59 33.33 -46.61
C ARG A 67 -9.72 33.87 -45.18
N LEU A 68 -9.57 33.03 -44.18
CA LEU A 68 -9.58 33.45 -42.79
C LEU A 68 -8.53 34.53 -42.49
N ALA A 69 -7.33 34.36 -43.01
CA ALA A 69 -6.27 35.37 -42.90
C ALA A 69 -6.54 36.66 -43.68
N ARG A 70 -7.35 36.59 -44.75
CA ARG A 70 -7.78 37.77 -45.50
C ARG A 70 -9.00 38.45 -44.85
N GLU A 71 -9.93 37.68 -44.30
CA GLU A 71 -11.06 38.18 -43.53
C GLU A 71 -10.62 38.83 -42.22
N GLN A 72 -9.64 38.27 -41.54
CA GLN A 72 -8.97 38.88 -40.35
C GLN A 72 -8.15 40.13 -40.70
N ARG A 73 -7.75 40.34 -41.96
CA ARG A 73 -7.05 41.57 -42.38
C ARG A 73 -8.00 42.75 -42.63
N ASN A 74 -9.33 42.51 -42.71
CA ASN A 74 -10.34 43.57 -42.89
C ASN A 74 -10.95 44.02 -41.57
N ASP A 75 -10.85 43.26 -40.50
CA ASP A 75 -11.04 43.79 -39.16
C ASP A 75 -9.72 44.48 -38.76
N ALA A 76 -9.80 45.76 -38.50
CA ALA A 76 -8.71 46.66 -38.21
C ALA A 76 -7.45 45.96 -37.72
N ILE A 77 -6.32 46.17 -38.42
CA ILE A 77 -4.99 45.91 -37.81
C ILE A 77 -4.98 46.79 -36.57
N THR A 78 -5.39 46.21 -35.42
CA THR A 78 -5.01 46.76 -34.14
C THR A 78 -3.50 46.62 -34.17
N VAL A 79 -2.81 47.73 -34.38
CA VAL A 79 -1.37 47.83 -34.19
C VAL A 79 -1.17 47.28 -32.78
N ILE A 80 -0.67 46.07 -32.69
CA ILE A 80 -0.30 45.50 -31.39
C ILE A 80 0.82 46.44 -30.93
N ASP A 81 0.48 47.33 -30.02
CA ASP A 81 1.45 48.19 -29.36
C ASP A 81 2.52 47.27 -28.73
N PRO A 82 3.77 47.32 -29.20
CA PRO A 82 4.82 46.48 -28.67
C PRO A 82 5.05 46.67 -27.18
N GLU A 83 4.76 47.88 -26.67
CA GLU A 83 4.85 48.23 -25.27
C GLU A 83 3.69 47.60 -24.47
N ALA A 84 2.46 47.65 -24.95
CA ALA A 84 1.29 47.01 -24.36
C ALA A 84 1.45 45.47 -24.33
N SER A 85 1.99 44.88 -25.41
CA SER A 85 2.31 43.45 -25.47
C SER A 85 3.39 43.06 -24.46
N ALA A 86 4.45 43.85 -24.33
CA ALA A 86 5.51 43.63 -23.37
C ALA A 86 4.97 43.72 -21.91
N LYS A 87 4.09 44.67 -21.63
CA LYS A 87 3.43 44.81 -20.33
C LYS A 87 2.51 43.61 -20.03
N LEU A 88 1.76 43.12 -21.00
CA LEU A 88 0.91 41.95 -20.84
C LEU A 88 1.74 40.68 -20.45
N VAL A 89 2.89 40.47 -21.09
CA VAL A 89 3.82 39.38 -20.70
C VAL A 89 4.25 39.49 -19.26
N LYS A 90 4.56 40.70 -18.78
CA LYS A 90 4.94 40.94 -17.38
C LYS A 90 3.77 40.65 -16.42
N VAL A 91 2.53 41.00 -16.80
CA VAL A 91 1.32 40.67 -16.03
C VAL A 91 1.13 39.16 -15.90
N LEU A 92 1.33 38.42 -17.00
CA LEU A 92 1.26 36.94 -16.97
C LEU A 92 2.39 36.33 -16.10
N GLN A 93 3.57 36.90 -16.16
CA GLN A 93 4.68 36.49 -15.26
C GLN A 93 4.33 36.74 -13.80
N PHE A 94 3.74 37.89 -13.49
CA PHE A 94 3.29 38.25 -12.15
C PHE A 94 2.20 37.30 -11.61
N ILE A 95 1.19 36.95 -12.44
CA ILE A 95 0.18 35.95 -12.09
C ILE A 95 0.84 34.60 -11.79
N ASN A 96 1.74 34.15 -12.67
CA ASN A 96 2.41 32.87 -12.49
C ASN A 96 3.34 32.85 -11.27
N ALA A 97 3.97 33.98 -10.91
CA ALA A 97 4.75 34.07 -9.68
C ALA A 97 3.91 33.70 -8.45
N TYR A 98 2.67 34.21 -8.34
CA TYR A 98 1.76 33.82 -7.25
C TYR A 98 1.36 32.35 -7.31
N ARG A 99 1.07 31.81 -8.50
CA ARG A 99 0.72 30.38 -8.66
C ARG A 99 1.86 29.43 -8.26
N PHE A 100 3.10 29.85 -8.51
CA PHE A 100 4.28 29.06 -8.18
C PHE A 100 4.76 29.26 -6.74
N ARG A 101 4.66 30.47 -6.18
CA ARG A 101 5.38 30.86 -4.96
C ARG A 101 4.49 31.54 -3.91
N GLY A 102 3.20 31.79 -4.20
CA GLY A 102 2.32 32.48 -3.27
C GLY A 102 2.20 31.80 -1.92
N HIS A 103 2.26 30.46 -1.90
CA HIS A 103 2.24 29.67 -0.66
C HIS A 103 3.38 30.04 0.31
N LEU A 104 4.52 30.54 -0.19
CA LEU A 104 5.65 30.95 0.68
C LEU A 104 5.35 32.20 1.52
N GLU A 105 4.43 33.07 1.08
CA GLU A 105 3.97 34.23 1.83
C GLU A 105 2.57 34.06 2.43
N ALA A 106 1.99 32.87 2.34
CA ALA A 106 0.68 32.60 2.90
C ALA A 106 0.71 32.61 4.43
N ASN A 107 -0.43 33.00 5.03
CA ASN A 107 -0.60 33.06 6.49
C ASN A 107 -0.92 31.67 7.05
N LEU A 108 0.09 30.81 7.08
CA LEU A 108 -0.07 29.40 7.42
C LEU A 108 0.23 29.08 8.88
N ASP A 109 1.13 29.85 9.54
CA ASP A 109 1.55 29.56 10.91
C ASP A 109 0.65 30.26 11.95
N PRO A 110 -0.16 29.51 12.74
CA PRO A 110 -0.98 30.09 13.80
C PRO A 110 -0.19 30.85 14.85
N LEU A 111 1.04 30.48 15.10
CA LEU A 111 1.92 31.13 16.08
C LEU A 111 2.66 32.34 15.51
N ASN A 112 2.68 32.52 14.22
CA ASN A 112 3.50 33.48 13.51
C ASN A 112 4.97 33.46 13.98
N TYR A 113 5.46 32.32 14.39
CA TYR A 113 6.78 32.06 14.98
C TYR A 113 7.74 31.44 13.99
N TYR A 114 7.26 30.46 13.22
CA TYR A 114 8.10 29.77 12.29
C TYR A 114 8.29 30.57 11.01
N ARG A 115 9.39 30.50 10.59
CA ARG A 115 10.08 31.25 9.57
C ARG A 115 10.17 30.52 8.25
N TRP A 116 9.06 30.09 7.75
CA TRP A 116 8.90 29.96 6.31
C TRP A 116 9.21 31.32 5.63
N LYS A 117 9.02 32.40 6.38
CA LYS A 117 9.30 33.80 6.03
C LYS A 117 10.74 34.21 6.28
N THR A 118 11.70 33.50 5.74
CA THR A 118 13.11 33.93 5.88
C THR A 118 13.50 35.05 4.93
N SER A 119 12.75 35.29 3.87
CA SER A 119 12.90 36.44 2.98
C SER A 119 11.57 36.72 2.28
N SER A 120 11.24 38.01 2.04
CA SER A 120 10.16 38.35 1.11
C SER A 120 10.45 37.69 -0.22
N VAL A 121 9.40 37.22 -0.89
CA VAL A 121 9.47 36.66 -2.24
C VAL A 121 9.35 37.84 -3.22
N PRO A 122 10.45 38.37 -3.76
CA PRO A 122 10.40 39.62 -4.55
C PRO A 122 9.45 39.54 -5.74
N GLU A 123 9.32 38.34 -6.31
CA GLU A 123 8.49 38.10 -7.49
C GLU A 123 6.98 38.26 -7.21
N LEU A 124 6.56 38.29 -5.95
CA LEU A 124 5.18 38.56 -5.57
C LEU A 124 4.85 40.07 -5.47
N ASP A 125 5.85 40.92 -5.66
CA ASP A 125 5.67 42.36 -5.74
C ASP A 125 5.61 42.78 -7.23
N TYR A 126 4.56 43.51 -7.64
CA TYR A 126 4.41 44.01 -9.01
C TYR A 126 5.60 44.88 -9.46
N ARG A 127 6.29 45.54 -8.50
CA ARG A 127 7.49 46.35 -8.78
C ARG A 127 8.66 45.52 -9.31
N HIS A 128 8.78 44.27 -8.89
CA HIS A 128 9.79 43.34 -9.42
C HIS A 128 9.61 43.12 -10.92
N HIS A 129 8.41 43.18 -11.43
CA HIS A 129 8.08 43.05 -12.86
C HIS A 129 8.20 44.36 -13.63
N GLY A 130 8.70 45.41 -12.97
CA GLY A 130 8.94 46.72 -13.58
C GLY A 130 7.69 47.62 -13.73
N PHE A 131 6.67 47.37 -12.91
CA PHE A 131 5.51 48.25 -12.73
C PHE A 131 5.76 49.22 -11.58
N ASN A 132 5.02 50.32 -11.61
CA ASN A 132 5.04 51.33 -10.56
C ASN A 132 3.61 51.66 -10.08
N GLU A 133 3.48 52.53 -9.09
CA GLU A 133 2.15 52.90 -8.52
C GLU A 133 1.18 53.51 -9.52
N GLN A 134 1.67 54.17 -10.57
CA GLN A 134 0.82 54.78 -11.62
C GLN A 134 0.18 53.69 -12.49
N ASP A 135 0.87 52.59 -12.70
CA ASP A 135 0.39 51.46 -13.49
C ASP A 135 -0.77 50.68 -12.79
N LEU A 136 -1.00 50.90 -11.49
CA LEU A 136 -2.04 50.12 -10.72
C LEU A 136 -3.46 50.38 -11.29
N ASN A 137 -3.70 51.53 -11.93
CA ASN A 137 -4.99 51.83 -12.57
C ASN A 137 -5.06 51.38 -14.03
N GLU A 138 -3.98 50.87 -14.60
CA GLU A 138 -3.95 50.39 -15.98
C GLU A 138 -4.73 49.06 -16.08
N THR A 139 -5.58 48.98 -17.13
CA THR A 139 -6.42 47.78 -17.36
C THR A 139 -5.79 46.90 -18.41
N PHE A 140 -5.69 45.61 -18.13
CA PHE A 140 -5.12 44.59 -19.00
C PHE A 140 -6.20 43.59 -19.44
N ASN A 141 -6.16 43.22 -20.72
CA ASN A 141 -6.98 42.17 -21.28
C ASN A 141 -6.24 40.84 -21.06
N ILE A 142 -6.71 40.04 -20.13
CA ILE A 142 -6.11 38.76 -19.72
C ILE A 142 -6.84 37.52 -20.26
N GLY A 143 -7.87 37.71 -21.12
CA GLY A 143 -8.56 36.64 -21.82
C GLY A 143 -9.06 35.51 -20.91
N ARG A 144 -9.61 35.83 -19.73
CA ARG A 144 -10.08 34.85 -18.72
C ARG A 144 -9.00 33.95 -18.11
N TYR A 145 -7.74 34.33 -18.26
CA TYR A 145 -6.62 33.54 -17.74
C TYR A 145 -6.64 33.39 -16.21
N VAL A 146 -7.24 34.39 -15.53
CA VAL A 146 -7.41 34.39 -14.06
C VAL A 146 -8.78 34.97 -13.69
N TYR A 147 -9.40 34.48 -12.64
CA TYR A 147 -10.71 34.93 -12.09
C TYR A 147 -11.88 34.94 -13.09
N ASN A 148 -11.75 34.27 -14.22
CA ASN A 148 -12.75 34.24 -15.29
C ASN A 148 -13.17 35.65 -15.77
N LYS A 149 -12.25 36.64 -15.72
CA LYS A 149 -12.43 38.00 -16.18
C LYS A 149 -11.69 38.22 -17.48
N ASP A 150 -12.31 38.91 -18.43
CA ASP A 150 -11.66 39.30 -19.68
C ASP A 150 -10.65 40.43 -19.45
N THR A 151 -11.01 41.40 -18.60
CA THR A 151 -10.17 42.56 -18.26
C THR A 151 -10.11 42.78 -16.75
N ILE A 152 -8.97 43.27 -16.26
CA ILE A 152 -8.75 43.59 -14.84
C ILE A 152 -7.70 44.71 -14.72
N THR A 153 -7.79 45.57 -13.74
CA THR A 153 -6.72 46.52 -13.43
C THR A 153 -5.59 45.85 -12.68
N LEU A 154 -4.34 46.32 -12.82
CA LEU A 154 -3.18 45.78 -12.12
C LEU A 154 -3.36 45.82 -10.61
N GLY A 155 -3.95 46.91 -10.07
CA GLY A 155 -4.20 47.03 -8.61
C GLY A 155 -5.20 45.99 -8.11
N GLU A 156 -6.33 45.79 -8.84
CA GLU A 156 -7.30 44.74 -8.48
C GLU A 156 -6.69 43.36 -8.62
N LEU A 157 -5.90 43.11 -9.66
CA LEU A 157 -5.19 41.85 -9.87
C LEU A 157 -4.23 41.56 -8.73
N ALA A 158 -3.36 42.52 -8.35
CA ALA A 158 -2.40 42.36 -7.26
C ALA A 158 -3.08 42.05 -5.93
N LYS A 159 -4.19 42.75 -5.64
CA LYS A 159 -5.00 42.48 -4.45
C LYS A 159 -5.59 41.07 -4.46
N ASN A 160 -6.24 40.70 -5.55
CA ASN A 160 -6.90 39.39 -5.67
C ASN A 160 -5.90 38.23 -5.63
N LEU A 161 -4.73 38.38 -6.30
CA LEU A 161 -3.66 37.38 -6.25
C LEU A 161 -3.15 37.18 -4.82
N LYS A 162 -2.91 38.27 -4.10
CA LYS A 162 -2.48 38.21 -2.72
C LYS A 162 -3.52 37.56 -1.79
N GLU A 163 -4.80 37.92 -1.97
CA GLU A 163 -5.89 37.31 -1.19
C GLU A 163 -6.04 35.81 -1.52
N THR A 164 -5.91 35.44 -2.79
CA THR A 164 -6.06 34.03 -3.25
C THR A 164 -4.92 33.15 -2.79
N TYR A 165 -3.67 33.59 -2.97
CA TYR A 165 -2.52 32.69 -2.81
C TYR A 165 -1.72 32.89 -1.52
N CYS A 166 -2.00 34.00 -0.77
CA CYS A 166 -1.31 34.31 0.47
C CYS A 166 -2.25 34.39 1.68
N GLY A 167 -3.46 33.82 1.59
CA GLY A 167 -4.43 33.72 2.69
C GLY A 167 -4.10 32.55 3.65
N SER A 168 -5.14 32.02 4.31
CA SER A 168 -5.04 30.88 5.23
C SER A 168 -4.77 29.55 4.53
N ILE A 169 -4.80 29.53 3.17
CA ILE A 169 -4.48 28.37 2.34
C ILE A 169 -3.33 28.73 1.41
N GLY A 170 -2.28 27.90 1.41
CA GLY A 170 -1.23 27.88 0.41
C GLY A 170 -1.37 26.62 -0.44
N LEU A 171 -1.39 26.76 -1.77
CA LEU A 171 -1.57 25.63 -2.68
C LEU A 171 -0.33 25.41 -3.52
N GLU A 172 0.27 24.20 -3.43
CA GLU A 172 1.31 23.77 -4.35
C GLU A 172 0.71 22.83 -5.39
N PHE A 173 0.67 23.24 -6.64
CA PHE A 173 0.06 22.46 -7.74
C PHE A 173 0.78 22.61 -9.06
N MET A 174 1.72 23.53 -9.16
CA MET A 174 2.40 23.82 -10.43
C MET A 174 3.33 22.70 -10.89
N HIS A 175 3.73 21.80 -10.00
CA HIS A 175 4.50 20.58 -10.31
C HIS A 175 3.63 19.45 -10.90
N VAL A 176 2.29 19.56 -10.84
CA VAL A 176 1.37 18.62 -11.47
C VAL A 176 1.46 18.78 -12.98
N GLN A 177 1.78 17.70 -13.71
CA GLN A 177 1.96 17.77 -15.17
C GLN A 177 0.64 17.72 -15.93
N ASP A 178 -0.37 17.02 -15.39
CA ASP A 178 -1.69 16.93 -16.01
C ASP A 178 -2.39 18.30 -16.00
N MET A 179 -2.73 18.80 -17.19
CA MET A 179 -3.28 20.13 -17.36
C MET A 179 -4.70 20.25 -16.79
N GLU A 180 -5.53 19.21 -16.90
CA GLU A 180 -6.89 19.23 -16.38
C GLU A 180 -6.88 19.32 -14.85
N GLN A 181 -6.04 18.54 -14.19
CA GLN A 181 -5.86 18.60 -12.74
C GLN A 181 -5.39 19.98 -12.29
N LYS A 182 -4.38 20.51 -12.96
CA LYS A 182 -3.81 21.85 -12.67
C LYS A 182 -4.86 22.96 -12.82
N MET A 183 -5.58 23.01 -13.91
CA MET A 183 -6.62 24.01 -14.15
C MET A 183 -7.79 23.88 -13.18
N TRP A 184 -8.15 22.65 -12.80
CA TRP A 184 -9.21 22.42 -11.82
C TRP A 184 -8.82 22.97 -10.44
N LEU A 185 -7.61 22.66 -9.95
CA LEU A 185 -7.09 23.16 -8.67
C LEU A 185 -7.03 24.69 -8.65
N GLN A 186 -6.49 25.27 -9.71
CA GLN A 186 -6.43 26.71 -9.90
C GLN A 186 -7.83 27.34 -9.83
N SER A 187 -8.78 26.83 -10.59
CA SER A 187 -10.15 27.35 -10.64
C SER A 187 -10.84 27.26 -9.27
N LYS A 188 -10.63 26.15 -8.54
CA LYS A 188 -11.22 25.99 -7.21
C LYS A 188 -10.77 27.06 -6.21
N LEU A 189 -9.49 27.39 -6.20
CA LEU A 189 -8.97 28.41 -5.27
C LEU A 189 -9.28 29.83 -5.77
N GLU A 190 -9.11 30.11 -7.06
CA GLU A 190 -9.36 31.44 -7.65
C GLU A 190 -10.83 31.84 -7.62
N SER A 191 -11.79 30.89 -7.69
CA SER A 191 -13.23 31.18 -7.65
C SER A 191 -13.71 31.75 -6.32
N VAL A 192 -13.03 31.44 -5.22
CA VAL A 192 -13.41 31.87 -3.86
C VAL A 192 -12.46 32.89 -3.25
N LEU A 193 -11.40 33.30 -3.97
CA LEU A 193 -10.35 34.22 -3.47
C LEU A 193 -9.83 33.79 -2.08
N ASN A 194 -9.67 32.50 -1.84
CA ASN A 194 -9.30 31.92 -0.53
C ASN A 194 -10.27 32.33 0.63
N LYS A 195 -11.48 32.67 0.32
CA LYS A 195 -12.55 33.05 1.27
C LYS A 195 -13.82 32.27 0.94
N PRO A 196 -13.83 30.95 1.25
CA PRO A 196 -15.00 30.13 0.96
C PRO A 196 -16.22 30.62 1.76
N LEU A 197 -17.39 30.53 1.13
CA LEU A 197 -18.65 30.92 1.77
C LEU A 197 -19.21 29.73 2.54
N PHE A 198 -19.43 29.93 3.83
CA PHE A 198 -20.14 29.00 4.72
C PHE A 198 -21.42 29.64 5.23
N SER A 199 -22.50 28.86 5.29
CA SER A 199 -23.74 29.31 5.92
C SER A 199 -23.55 29.51 7.43
N LYS A 200 -24.45 30.25 8.04
CA LYS A 200 -24.47 30.47 9.50
C LYS A 200 -24.49 29.12 10.25
N GLU A 201 -25.27 28.17 9.76
CA GLU A 201 -25.43 26.85 10.35
C GLU A 201 -24.12 26.03 10.26
N GLU A 202 -23.46 26.01 9.09
CA GLU A 202 -22.17 25.36 8.90
C GLU A 202 -21.11 25.93 9.84
N LYS A 203 -21.03 27.24 9.99
CA LYS A 203 -20.11 27.92 10.91
C LYS A 203 -20.35 27.51 12.37
N ILE A 204 -21.62 27.47 12.80
CA ILE A 204 -21.99 27.02 14.15
C ILE A 204 -21.60 25.55 14.36
N ASN A 205 -21.81 24.71 13.34
CA ASN A 205 -21.44 23.30 13.41
C ASN A 205 -19.92 23.09 13.53
N LEU A 206 -19.12 23.84 12.77
CA LEU A 206 -17.66 23.83 12.91
C LEU A 206 -17.22 24.21 14.34
N LEU A 207 -17.88 25.21 14.95
CA LEU A 207 -17.58 25.59 16.34
C LEU A 207 -17.98 24.50 17.34
N LYS A 208 -19.11 23.80 17.13
CA LYS A 208 -19.51 22.67 17.99
C LYS A 208 -18.47 21.54 17.92
N GLU A 209 -17.97 21.23 16.74
CA GLU A 209 -16.96 20.19 16.53
C GLU A 209 -15.60 20.57 17.14
N LEU A 210 -15.20 21.83 17.01
CA LEU A 210 -14.02 22.36 17.74
C LEU A 210 -14.21 22.32 19.25
N THR A 211 -15.44 22.61 19.72
CA THR A 211 -15.77 22.55 21.15
C THR A 211 -15.67 21.12 21.68
N ALA A 212 -16.09 20.14 20.88
CA ALA A 212 -15.93 18.73 21.22
C ALA A 212 -14.46 18.31 21.27
N ALA A 213 -13.65 18.75 20.28
CA ALA A 213 -12.22 18.44 20.23
C ALA A 213 -11.46 19.01 21.45
N ASP A 214 -11.54 20.30 21.67
CA ASP A 214 -10.91 21.00 22.82
C ASP A 214 -11.47 20.50 24.17
N GLY A 215 -12.79 20.28 24.24
CA GLY A 215 -13.48 19.86 25.46
C GLY A 215 -13.04 18.47 25.95
N LEU A 216 -12.88 17.49 25.06
CA LEU A 216 -12.40 16.16 25.44
C LEU A 216 -10.97 16.21 26.00
N GLU A 217 -10.08 16.94 25.32
CA GLU A 217 -8.68 17.05 25.76
C GLU A 217 -8.57 17.68 27.16
N ARG A 218 -9.30 18.75 27.40
CA ARG A 218 -9.35 19.41 28.73
C ARG A 218 -9.95 18.50 29.79
N TYR A 219 -11.03 17.80 29.44
CA TYR A 219 -11.69 16.88 30.37
C TYR A 219 -10.74 15.75 30.79
N LEU A 220 -10.07 15.11 29.82
CA LEU A 220 -9.10 14.05 30.09
C LEU A 220 -7.90 14.59 30.90
N GLY A 221 -7.43 15.79 30.59
CA GLY A 221 -6.32 16.42 31.30
C GLY A 221 -6.64 16.71 32.79
N ALA A 222 -7.88 17.13 33.06
CA ALA A 222 -8.35 17.39 34.43
C ALA A 222 -8.63 16.10 35.20
N LYS A 223 -9.25 15.11 34.57
CA LYS A 223 -9.68 13.87 35.20
C LYS A 223 -8.54 12.87 35.40
N PHE A 224 -7.57 12.84 34.51
CA PHE A 224 -6.43 11.90 34.50
C PHE A 224 -5.09 12.64 34.32
N PRO A 225 -4.69 13.49 35.30
CA PRO A 225 -3.48 14.31 35.16
C PRO A 225 -2.24 13.45 34.97
N GLY A 226 -1.38 13.84 34.04
CA GLY A 226 -0.14 13.15 33.71
C GLY A 226 -0.28 11.81 32.93
N ALA A 227 -1.50 11.33 32.75
CA ALA A 227 -1.70 10.12 31.95
C ALA A 227 -1.43 10.39 30.46
N LYS A 228 -0.65 9.49 29.81
CA LYS A 228 -0.35 9.59 28.39
C LYS A 228 -1.62 9.48 27.54
N ARG A 229 -1.88 10.51 26.74
CA ARG A 229 -3.01 10.59 25.81
C ARG A 229 -2.62 11.10 24.43
N PHE A 230 -1.42 11.69 24.30
CA PHE A 230 -0.94 12.37 23.09
C PHE A 230 -1.96 13.39 22.58
N SER A 231 -2.18 14.41 23.40
CA SER A 231 -3.20 15.42 23.19
C SER A 231 -3.18 16.06 21.81
N LEU A 232 -4.39 16.32 21.29
CA LEU A 232 -4.63 17.02 20.02
C LEU A 232 -4.60 18.57 20.20
N GLU A 233 -4.54 19.10 21.42
CA GLU A 233 -4.61 20.53 21.69
C GLU A 233 -3.62 21.34 20.86
N GLY A 234 -4.14 22.33 20.14
CA GLY A 234 -3.43 23.13 19.14
C GLY A 234 -3.60 22.66 17.71
N SER A 235 -4.09 21.43 17.52
CA SER A 235 -4.45 20.85 16.20
C SER A 235 -5.95 20.47 16.16
N ASP A 236 -6.78 21.12 16.97
CA ASP A 236 -8.20 20.77 17.20
C ASP A 236 -9.03 20.77 15.90
N ALA A 237 -8.66 21.62 14.92
CA ALA A 237 -9.30 21.69 13.61
C ALA A 237 -9.23 20.38 12.80
N PHE A 238 -8.39 19.42 13.21
CA PHE A 238 -8.35 18.08 12.63
C PHE A 238 -9.69 17.33 12.77
N ILE A 239 -10.43 17.51 13.87
CA ILE A 239 -11.72 16.84 14.08
C ILE A 239 -12.80 17.33 13.12
N PRO A 240 -13.09 18.66 12.99
CA PRO A 240 -14.00 19.12 11.94
C PRO A 240 -13.52 18.80 10.53
N MET A 241 -12.20 18.81 10.24
CA MET A 241 -11.66 18.35 8.96
C MET A 241 -12.10 16.92 8.63
N MET A 242 -11.91 15.99 9.58
CA MET A 242 -12.27 14.59 9.37
C MET A 242 -13.77 14.39 9.18
N LYS A 243 -14.59 15.07 9.98
CA LYS A 243 -16.05 15.02 9.80
C LYS A 243 -16.49 15.58 8.46
N GLU A 244 -15.86 16.65 8.00
CA GLU A 244 -16.15 17.23 6.69
C GLU A 244 -15.73 16.31 5.55
N ILE A 245 -14.56 15.65 5.63
CA ILE A 245 -14.15 14.61 4.68
C ILE A 245 -15.20 13.51 4.61
N ILE A 246 -15.66 12.99 5.74
CA ILE A 246 -16.66 11.91 5.82
C ILE A 246 -17.99 12.33 5.19
N ARG A 247 -18.52 13.51 5.56
CA ARG A 247 -19.78 14.04 5.01
C ARG A 247 -19.68 14.24 3.51
N HIS A 248 -18.58 14.88 3.08
CA HIS A 248 -18.42 15.17 1.65
C HIS A 248 -18.16 13.90 0.83
N ALA A 249 -17.43 12.93 1.35
CA ALA A 249 -17.25 11.61 0.74
C ALA A 249 -18.59 10.87 0.55
N SER A 250 -19.45 10.87 1.58
CA SER A 250 -20.79 10.30 1.48
C SER A 250 -21.63 10.98 0.39
N ARG A 251 -21.59 12.31 0.32
CA ARG A 251 -22.29 13.09 -0.71
C ARG A 251 -21.77 12.82 -2.13
N GLN A 252 -20.48 12.46 -2.27
CA GLN A 252 -19.87 11.99 -3.52
C GLN A 252 -20.19 10.53 -3.85
N GLY A 253 -20.99 9.83 -3.02
CA GLY A 253 -21.42 8.46 -3.26
C GLY A 253 -20.51 7.37 -2.69
N MET A 254 -19.52 7.74 -1.90
CA MET A 254 -18.68 6.77 -1.20
C MET A 254 -19.44 6.09 -0.06
N THR A 255 -19.19 4.81 0.15
CA THR A 255 -19.88 3.98 1.17
C THR A 255 -18.98 3.61 2.34
N ASP A 256 -17.67 3.69 2.16
CA ASP A 256 -16.67 3.30 3.14
C ASP A 256 -15.54 4.31 3.21
N VAL A 257 -15.07 4.63 4.43
CA VAL A 257 -13.83 5.37 4.68
C VAL A 257 -12.95 4.53 5.59
N VAL A 258 -11.76 4.18 5.11
CA VAL A 258 -10.76 3.45 5.91
C VAL A 258 -9.63 4.41 6.26
N MET A 259 -9.36 4.51 7.56
CA MET A 259 -8.43 5.50 8.11
C MET A 259 -7.26 4.83 8.82
N GLY A 260 -6.07 5.40 8.67
CA GLY A 260 -4.89 5.07 9.48
C GLY A 260 -4.27 6.34 10.03
N MET A 261 -3.84 6.31 11.28
CA MET A 261 -3.22 7.47 11.91
C MET A 261 -2.26 7.06 13.02
N ALA A 262 -1.31 7.93 13.32
CA ALA A 262 -0.46 7.81 14.51
C ALA A 262 -1.27 8.06 15.81
N HIS A 263 -0.58 8.06 16.94
CA HIS A 263 -1.19 8.15 18.27
C HIS A 263 -1.80 9.54 18.59
N ARG A 264 -1.25 10.64 18.05
CA ARG A 264 -1.72 12.01 18.37
C ARG A 264 -3.14 12.26 17.84
N GLY A 265 -4.05 12.64 18.75
CA GLY A 265 -5.45 12.87 18.43
C GLY A 265 -6.29 11.61 18.25
N ARG A 266 -5.70 10.40 18.40
CA ARG A 266 -6.44 9.14 18.20
C ARG A 266 -7.60 8.96 19.18
N LEU A 267 -7.42 9.30 20.44
CA LEU A 267 -8.51 9.23 21.43
C LEU A 267 -9.65 10.18 21.07
N ASN A 268 -9.33 11.35 20.56
CA ASN A 268 -10.29 12.32 20.06
C ASN A 268 -11.06 11.79 18.84
N MET A 269 -10.36 11.18 17.89
CA MET A 269 -10.99 10.47 16.75
C MET A 269 -11.94 9.36 17.21
N LEU A 270 -11.51 8.54 18.16
CA LEU A 270 -12.34 7.45 18.68
C LEU A 270 -13.65 7.93 19.28
N VAL A 271 -13.60 9.02 20.08
CA VAL A 271 -14.78 9.55 20.77
C VAL A 271 -15.62 10.45 19.87
N ASN A 272 -15.01 11.47 19.23
CA ASN A 272 -15.70 12.55 18.53
C ASN A 272 -16.00 12.28 17.06
N VAL A 273 -15.40 11.26 16.46
CA VAL A 273 -15.68 10.84 15.07
C VAL A 273 -16.29 9.44 15.01
N LEU A 274 -15.65 8.46 15.63
CA LEU A 274 -16.11 7.06 15.60
C LEU A 274 -17.17 6.73 16.66
N GLY A 275 -17.45 7.65 17.57
CA GLY A 275 -18.50 7.54 18.58
C GLY A 275 -18.24 6.46 19.65
N LYS A 276 -16.98 6.19 20.00
CA LYS A 276 -16.66 5.41 21.21
C LYS A 276 -17.28 6.08 22.43
N LYS A 277 -17.92 5.31 23.30
CA LYS A 277 -18.52 5.85 24.53
C LYS A 277 -17.40 6.42 25.42
N PRO A 278 -17.51 7.67 25.91
CA PRO A 278 -16.56 8.23 26.84
C PRO A 278 -16.35 7.38 28.09
N SER A 279 -17.42 6.78 28.66
CA SER A 279 -17.34 5.87 29.81
C SER A 279 -16.36 4.71 29.57
N SER A 280 -16.41 4.08 28.39
CA SER A 280 -15.47 2.98 28.03
C SER A 280 -14.02 3.47 27.99
N LEU A 281 -13.78 4.68 27.44
CA LEU A 281 -12.44 5.27 27.43
C LEU A 281 -11.95 5.58 28.84
N PHE A 282 -12.83 6.08 29.73
CA PHE A 282 -12.49 6.39 31.12
C PHE A 282 -12.14 5.13 31.93
N ASP A 283 -12.85 4.03 31.69
CA ASP A 283 -12.51 2.73 32.28
C ASP A 283 -11.11 2.26 31.89
N GLU A 284 -10.69 2.44 30.63
CA GLU A 284 -9.33 2.15 30.19
C GLU A 284 -8.28 3.05 30.87
N PHE A 285 -8.58 4.34 31.09
CA PHE A 285 -7.71 5.21 31.88
C PHE A 285 -7.62 4.80 33.35
N ALA A 286 -8.69 4.24 33.88
CA ALA A 286 -8.74 3.69 35.25
C ALA A 286 -8.09 2.29 35.38
N GLY A 287 -7.52 1.75 34.27
CA GLY A 287 -6.86 0.44 34.28
C GLY A 287 -7.81 -0.76 34.30
N LYS A 288 -9.10 -0.56 33.99
CA LYS A 288 -10.04 -1.66 33.85
C LYS A 288 -9.86 -2.33 32.47
N HIS A 289 -9.78 -3.64 32.46
CA HIS A 289 -9.60 -4.44 31.23
C HIS A 289 -10.82 -5.35 31.01
N ALA A 290 -11.12 -5.62 29.74
CA ALA A 290 -11.98 -6.75 29.42
C ALA A 290 -11.20 -8.05 29.67
N ASP A 291 -11.86 -9.02 30.29
CA ASP A 291 -11.28 -10.34 30.58
C ASP A 291 -11.41 -11.25 29.35
N ASP A 292 -10.55 -11.02 28.34
CA ASP A 292 -10.62 -11.75 27.06
C ASP A 292 -9.40 -12.63 26.77
N HIS A 293 -8.56 -12.89 27.79
CA HIS A 293 -7.33 -13.73 27.73
C HIS A 293 -6.27 -13.26 26.71
N ARG A 294 -6.43 -12.10 26.07
CA ARG A 294 -5.44 -11.52 25.17
C ARG A 294 -4.50 -10.57 25.93
N THR A 295 -3.32 -10.35 25.35
CA THR A 295 -2.36 -9.38 25.93
C THR A 295 -2.86 -7.94 25.85
N GLY A 296 -3.71 -7.63 24.84
CA GLY A 296 -4.20 -6.29 24.59
C GLY A 296 -3.12 -5.30 24.13
N ASP A 297 -3.50 -4.03 23.99
CA ASP A 297 -2.59 -2.94 23.62
C ASP A 297 -3.02 -1.65 24.33
N VAL A 298 -2.16 -0.63 24.31
CA VAL A 298 -2.42 0.66 24.91
C VAL A 298 -3.58 1.39 24.19
N LYS A 299 -4.32 2.21 24.93
CA LYS A 299 -5.52 2.88 24.44
C LYS A 299 -5.31 3.75 23.18
N TYR A 300 -4.15 4.35 23.03
CA TYR A 300 -3.83 5.19 21.87
C TYR A 300 -3.32 4.41 20.63
N HIS A 301 -3.42 3.07 20.65
CA HIS A 301 -3.21 2.21 19.47
C HIS A 301 -4.52 1.58 18.97
N GLN A 302 -5.62 1.74 19.70
CA GLN A 302 -6.89 1.08 19.39
C GLN A 302 -7.46 1.54 18.06
N GLY A 303 -8.01 0.58 17.32
CA GLY A 303 -8.86 0.80 16.17
C GLY A 303 -10.35 0.72 16.54
N ALA A 304 -11.19 1.14 15.61
CA ALA A 304 -12.64 1.03 15.76
C ALA A 304 -13.32 1.03 14.41
N SER A 305 -14.56 0.54 14.37
CA SER A 305 -15.45 0.67 13.22
C SER A 305 -16.83 1.14 13.69
N ALA A 306 -17.48 1.96 12.87
CA ALA A 306 -18.82 2.48 13.12
C ALA A 306 -19.50 2.85 11.80
N ASP A 307 -20.82 2.88 11.76
CA ASP A 307 -21.58 3.52 10.69
C ASP A 307 -21.91 4.96 11.09
N PHE A 308 -21.86 5.86 10.12
CA PHE A 308 -22.08 7.29 10.30
C PHE A 308 -23.17 7.76 9.34
N ALA A 309 -24.20 8.42 9.86
CA ALA A 309 -25.29 8.92 9.05
C ALA A 309 -24.94 10.29 8.44
N VAL A 310 -25.10 10.41 7.13
CA VAL A 310 -25.00 11.68 6.40
C VAL A 310 -26.25 11.83 5.54
N ASP A 311 -27.04 12.85 5.84
CA ASP A 311 -28.32 13.05 5.20
C ASP A 311 -29.15 11.74 5.30
N ASP A 312 -29.64 11.16 4.21
CA ASP A 312 -30.39 9.90 4.18
C ASP A 312 -29.49 8.65 3.95
N ARG A 313 -28.16 8.77 4.06
CA ARG A 313 -27.22 7.69 3.76
C ARG A 313 -26.39 7.31 4.99
N ALA A 314 -25.96 6.05 5.00
CA ALA A 314 -24.94 5.58 5.94
C ALA A 314 -23.60 5.37 5.23
N ILE A 315 -22.51 5.81 5.86
CA ILE A 315 -21.14 5.56 5.42
C ILE A 315 -20.41 4.78 6.51
N HIS A 316 -19.73 3.70 6.12
CA HIS A 316 -18.96 2.88 7.04
C HIS A 316 -17.58 3.48 7.30
N LEU A 317 -17.24 3.64 8.57
CA LEU A 317 -15.95 4.15 9.02
C LEU A 317 -15.14 3.03 9.66
N ALA A 318 -13.87 2.91 9.28
CA ALA A 318 -12.94 1.99 9.91
C ALA A 318 -11.62 2.70 10.20
N LEU A 319 -11.23 2.74 11.47
CA LEU A 319 -9.91 3.19 11.91
C LEU A 319 -9.04 1.97 12.20
N ALA A 320 -7.94 1.82 11.48
CA ALA A 320 -7.00 0.73 11.68
C ALA A 320 -6.32 0.81 13.06
N PHE A 321 -6.02 -0.34 13.64
CA PHE A 321 -5.07 -0.43 14.75
C PHE A 321 -3.69 0.03 14.29
N ASN A 322 -2.91 0.61 15.19
CA ASN A 322 -1.61 1.17 14.87
C ASN A 322 -0.60 0.87 15.99
N PRO A 323 0.59 0.33 15.71
CA PRO A 323 1.68 0.29 16.69
C PRO A 323 2.29 1.68 16.88
N SER A 324 3.23 1.81 17.81
CA SER A 324 4.02 3.05 17.97
C SER A 324 5.01 3.32 16.82
N HIS A 325 5.19 2.37 15.93
CA HIS A 325 6.05 2.49 14.74
C HIS A 325 5.33 3.33 13.70
N LEU A 326 5.82 4.55 13.51
CA LEU A 326 5.16 5.57 12.69
C LEU A 326 5.18 5.17 11.21
N GLU A 327 4.13 5.53 10.48
CA GLU A 327 3.91 5.40 9.03
C GLU A 327 3.58 4.00 8.52
N ILE A 328 3.94 2.93 9.25
CA ILE A 328 3.74 1.55 8.78
C ILE A 328 2.26 1.18 8.61
N VAL A 329 1.35 1.86 9.25
CA VAL A 329 -0.10 1.63 9.09
C VAL A 329 -0.62 2.11 7.72
N SER A 330 0.08 3.03 7.05
CA SER A 330 -0.36 3.61 5.77
C SER A 330 -0.56 2.56 4.68
N PRO A 331 0.41 1.69 4.35
CA PRO A 331 0.20 0.61 3.38
C PRO A 331 -0.82 -0.44 3.84
N VAL A 332 -0.95 -0.70 5.15
CA VAL A 332 -2.00 -1.57 5.71
C VAL A 332 -3.39 -1.04 5.39
N VAL A 333 -3.62 0.26 5.54
CA VAL A 333 -4.89 0.92 5.19
C VAL A 333 -5.18 0.79 3.70
N ILE A 334 -4.19 1.03 2.84
CA ILE A 334 -4.37 0.93 1.39
C ILE A 334 -4.71 -0.52 0.99
N GLY A 335 -4.07 -1.51 1.59
CA GLY A 335 -4.40 -2.93 1.40
C GLY A 335 -5.84 -3.26 1.83
N SER A 336 -6.28 -2.74 2.98
CA SER A 336 -7.66 -2.88 3.45
C SER A 336 -8.67 -2.24 2.50
N VAL A 337 -8.37 -1.04 1.97
CA VAL A 337 -9.22 -0.37 0.96
C VAL A 337 -9.32 -1.23 -0.30
N ARG A 338 -8.19 -1.73 -0.81
CA ARG A 338 -8.17 -2.59 -2.00
C ARG A 338 -9.02 -3.86 -1.81
N ALA A 339 -8.93 -4.50 -0.64
CA ALA A 339 -9.73 -5.68 -0.32
C ALA A 339 -11.24 -5.37 -0.30
N ARG A 340 -11.63 -4.21 0.25
CA ARG A 340 -13.03 -3.75 0.23
C ARG A 340 -13.51 -3.46 -1.20
N GLN A 341 -12.72 -2.76 -2.01
CA GLN A 341 -13.02 -2.51 -3.43
C GLN A 341 -13.21 -3.82 -4.18
N THR A 342 -12.34 -4.81 -3.95
CA THR A 342 -12.46 -6.15 -4.55
C THR A 342 -13.78 -6.82 -4.16
N ARG A 343 -14.14 -6.81 -2.87
CA ARG A 343 -15.38 -7.39 -2.35
C ARG A 343 -16.64 -6.69 -2.90
N LEU A 344 -16.59 -5.37 -3.05
CA LEU A 344 -17.71 -4.55 -3.56
C LEU A 344 -17.79 -4.52 -5.09
N ASN A 345 -16.88 -5.21 -5.81
CA ASN A 345 -16.70 -5.10 -7.25
C ASN A 345 -16.53 -3.63 -7.71
N ASP A 346 -15.88 -2.81 -6.90
CA ASP A 346 -15.65 -1.39 -7.16
C ASP A 346 -14.43 -1.20 -8.07
N THR A 347 -14.57 -1.58 -9.33
CA THR A 347 -13.51 -1.44 -10.35
C THR A 347 -13.21 0.02 -10.68
N ALA A 348 -14.20 0.90 -10.57
CA ALA A 348 -14.07 2.34 -10.78
C ALA A 348 -13.41 3.06 -9.59
N ARG A 349 -13.23 2.38 -8.43
CA ARG A 349 -12.64 2.92 -7.20
C ARG A 349 -13.37 4.17 -6.68
N GLU A 350 -14.68 4.10 -6.67
CA GLU A 350 -15.57 5.20 -6.30
C GLU A 350 -16.20 5.02 -4.92
N LYS A 351 -16.28 3.79 -4.41
CA LYS A 351 -17.05 3.48 -3.20
C LYS A 351 -16.22 3.56 -1.92
N VAL A 352 -14.91 3.31 -1.97
CA VAL A 352 -14.07 3.21 -0.78
C VAL A 352 -12.98 4.28 -0.81
N LEU A 353 -12.91 5.10 0.26
CA LEU A 353 -11.92 6.15 0.43
C LEU A 353 -10.83 5.70 1.41
N ALA A 354 -9.57 5.90 1.01
CA ALA A 354 -8.42 5.81 1.91
C ALA A 354 -8.09 7.19 2.49
N VAL A 355 -7.90 7.27 3.81
CA VAL A 355 -7.39 8.46 4.51
C VAL A 355 -6.24 8.06 5.41
N THR A 356 -5.07 8.68 5.24
CA THR A 356 -3.92 8.46 6.10
C THR A 356 -3.50 9.76 6.80
N VAL A 357 -3.21 9.67 8.08
CA VAL A 357 -2.86 10.83 8.92
C VAL A 357 -1.45 10.65 9.45
N HIS A 358 -0.61 11.59 9.16
CA HIS A 358 0.84 11.57 9.35
C HIS A 358 1.28 12.65 10.36
N GLY A 359 2.42 12.44 11.02
CA GLY A 359 3.18 13.51 11.67
C GLY A 359 4.18 14.12 10.69
N ASP A 360 4.50 15.40 10.85
CA ASP A 360 5.39 16.15 9.97
C ASP A 360 6.79 15.53 9.82
N SER A 361 7.42 15.18 10.92
CA SER A 361 8.74 14.55 10.89
C SER A 361 8.72 13.11 10.39
N ALA A 362 7.63 12.38 10.66
CA ALA A 362 7.49 10.99 10.24
C ALA A 362 7.27 10.88 8.72
N VAL A 363 6.38 11.69 8.14
CA VAL A 363 6.11 11.67 6.69
C VAL A 363 7.34 12.04 5.88
N ALA A 364 8.19 12.93 6.40
CA ALA A 364 9.41 13.35 5.75
C ALA A 364 10.57 12.33 5.90
N GLY A 365 10.60 11.56 7.01
CA GLY A 365 11.78 10.78 7.39
C GLY A 365 11.66 9.26 7.24
N GLN A 366 10.45 8.70 7.26
CA GLN A 366 10.25 7.25 7.21
C GLN A 366 10.21 6.71 5.78
N GLY A 367 11.11 5.77 5.44
CA GLY A 367 11.25 5.21 4.09
C GLY A 367 9.98 4.54 3.55
N VAL A 368 9.18 3.93 4.42
CA VAL A 368 7.90 3.30 4.04
C VAL A 368 6.90 4.28 3.41
N VAL A 369 7.03 5.58 3.68
CA VAL A 369 6.21 6.62 3.01
C VAL A 369 6.52 6.65 1.52
N GLN A 370 7.81 6.69 1.15
CA GLN A 370 8.24 6.66 -0.25
C GLN A 370 7.77 5.37 -0.95
N GLU A 371 7.93 4.23 -0.31
CA GLU A 371 7.47 2.94 -0.84
C GLU A 371 5.95 2.96 -1.08
N THR A 372 5.18 3.42 -0.11
CA THR A 372 3.72 3.54 -0.19
C THR A 372 3.27 4.49 -1.30
N LEU A 373 3.96 5.62 -1.47
CA LEU A 373 3.68 6.56 -2.56
C LEU A 373 3.96 5.93 -3.92
N ASN A 374 5.04 5.17 -4.05
CA ASN A 374 5.37 4.48 -5.30
C ASN A 374 4.28 3.44 -5.69
N MET A 375 3.57 2.87 -4.72
CA MET A 375 2.47 1.93 -4.94
C MET A 375 1.17 2.62 -5.41
N SER A 376 1.00 3.93 -5.19
CA SER A 376 -0.28 4.63 -5.32
C SER A 376 -0.95 4.50 -6.69
N ASN A 377 -0.16 4.40 -7.77
CA ASN A 377 -0.64 4.23 -9.15
C ASN A 377 -0.26 2.89 -9.78
N ALA A 378 0.46 2.02 -9.05
CA ALA A 378 0.82 0.70 -9.54
C ALA A 378 -0.41 -0.22 -9.62
N ARG A 379 -0.55 -0.98 -10.71
CA ARG A 379 -1.77 -1.75 -11.06
C ARG A 379 -2.28 -2.66 -9.95
N GLY A 380 -1.39 -3.37 -9.28
CA GLY A 380 -1.72 -4.32 -8.22
C GLY A 380 -2.18 -3.65 -6.92
N TYR A 381 -1.88 -2.36 -6.72
CA TYR A 381 -1.94 -1.69 -5.43
C TYR A 381 -2.82 -0.44 -5.40
N THR A 382 -3.00 0.21 -6.55
CA THR A 382 -3.77 1.47 -6.62
C THR A 382 -5.19 1.31 -6.09
N VAL A 383 -5.64 2.29 -5.31
CA VAL A 383 -6.99 2.39 -4.74
C VAL A 383 -7.79 3.58 -5.25
N GLY A 384 -7.28 4.26 -6.28
CA GLY A 384 -7.91 5.45 -6.86
C GLY A 384 -7.71 6.70 -5.99
N GLY A 385 -6.52 6.86 -5.43
CA GLY A 385 -6.09 8.00 -4.65
C GLY A 385 -6.41 7.90 -3.15
N THR A 386 -5.52 8.48 -2.37
CA THR A 386 -5.56 8.58 -0.91
C THR A 386 -5.56 10.05 -0.51
N ILE A 387 -6.38 10.44 0.46
CA ILE A 387 -6.26 11.74 1.11
C ILE A 387 -5.24 11.57 2.25
N ARG A 388 -4.12 12.29 2.15
CA ARG A 388 -3.02 12.24 3.11
C ARG A 388 -2.99 13.53 3.91
N ILE A 389 -3.26 13.43 5.21
CA ILE A 389 -3.31 14.58 6.12
C ILE A 389 -2.06 14.56 6.97
N VAL A 390 -1.33 15.66 6.99
CA VAL A 390 -0.21 15.85 7.91
C VAL A 390 -0.66 16.75 9.05
N ILE A 391 -0.68 16.23 10.29
CA ILE A 391 -0.83 17.06 11.48
C ILE A 391 0.56 17.67 11.75
N ASN A 392 0.79 18.83 11.16
CA ASN A 392 2.06 19.54 11.21
C ASN A 392 2.08 20.49 12.42
N ASN A 393 2.52 19.98 13.54
CA ASN A 393 2.66 20.79 14.76
C ASN A 393 4.02 21.49 14.85
N GLN A 394 4.79 21.48 13.77
CA GLN A 394 6.05 22.20 13.58
C GLN A 394 7.21 21.74 14.48
N ILE A 395 7.08 20.58 15.12
CA ILE A 395 8.11 20.01 15.98
C ILE A 395 8.04 18.49 16.01
N GLY A 396 9.14 17.81 15.64
CA GLY A 396 9.27 16.35 15.75
C GLY A 396 9.91 15.94 17.08
N PHE A 397 9.20 15.15 17.89
CA PHE A 397 9.63 14.78 19.24
C PHE A 397 10.05 16.00 20.08
N THR A 398 11.35 16.19 20.30
CA THR A 398 11.96 17.28 21.06
C THR A 398 13.10 17.96 20.29
N THR A 399 13.17 17.79 18.97
CA THR A 399 14.21 18.37 18.13
C THR A 399 14.20 19.88 18.22
N SER A 400 15.26 20.45 18.79
CA SER A 400 15.32 21.88 19.13
C SER A 400 15.72 22.77 17.95
N ASN A 401 16.48 22.24 17.00
CA ASN A 401 16.95 22.97 15.83
C ASN A 401 16.15 22.51 14.58
N PRO A 402 15.41 23.42 13.93
CA PRO A 402 14.66 23.07 12.71
C PRO A 402 15.51 22.49 11.57
N ASN A 403 16.79 22.89 11.47
CA ASN A 403 17.70 22.40 10.46
C ASN A 403 18.11 20.93 10.64
N ASP A 404 17.81 20.35 11.82
CA ASP A 404 18.06 18.92 12.09
C ASP A 404 16.87 18.03 11.72
N THR A 405 15.74 18.62 11.24
CA THR A 405 14.51 17.88 10.98
C THR A 405 14.42 17.33 9.57
N ARG A 406 14.82 18.11 8.56
CA ARG A 406 14.75 17.76 7.13
C ARG A 406 15.55 18.72 6.27
N SER A 407 15.81 18.32 5.02
CA SER A 407 16.52 19.12 4.02
C SER A 407 15.58 19.97 3.13
N THR A 408 14.26 19.79 3.25
CA THR A 408 13.25 20.46 2.42
C THR A 408 12.53 21.57 3.16
N GLU A 409 11.94 22.49 2.44
CA GLU A 409 11.13 23.57 3.00
C GLU A 409 9.92 23.01 3.77
N TYR A 410 9.12 22.17 3.08
CA TYR A 410 7.96 21.52 3.67
C TYR A 410 8.20 20.04 3.93
N CYS A 411 7.59 19.51 4.98
CA CYS A 411 7.59 18.07 5.26
C CYS A 411 6.84 17.26 4.17
N THR A 412 5.99 17.92 3.42
CA THR A 412 5.17 17.36 2.34
C THR A 412 5.83 17.36 0.96
N ASP A 413 7.08 17.82 0.85
CA ASP A 413 7.79 17.85 -0.46
C ASP A 413 7.91 16.46 -1.10
N ILE A 414 7.86 15.39 -0.34
CA ILE A 414 7.82 14.01 -0.83
C ILE A 414 6.60 13.72 -1.72
N ALA A 415 5.50 14.46 -1.56
CA ALA A 415 4.30 14.34 -2.39
C ALA A 415 4.56 14.64 -3.88
N LYS A 416 5.55 15.48 -4.14
CA LYS A 416 5.98 15.87 -5.50
C LYS A 416 6.53 14.69 -6.30
N MET A 417 7.02 13.64 -5.64
CA MET A 417 7.47 12.39 -6.28
C MET A 417 6.39 11.76 -7.15
N ILE A 418 5.14 11.80 -6.71
CA ILE A 418 3.97 11.26 -7.43
C ILE A 418 3.09 12.36 -8.06
N GLN A 419 3.59 13.59 -8.09
CA GLN A 419 2.89 14.77 -8.60
C GLN A 419 1.55 15.04 -7.87
N ALA A 420 1.46 14.67 -6.58
CA ALA A 420 0.27 14.97 -5.79
C ALA A 420 0.24 16.46 -5.40
N PRO A 421 -0.89 17.15 -5.56
CA PRO A 421 -1.03 18.51 -5.08
C PRO A 421 -1.00 18.56 -3.55
N ILE A 422 -0.55 19.70 -3.02
CA ILE A 422 -0.40 19.92 -1.59
C ILE A 422 -1.19 21.17 -1.19
N ILE A 423 -2.08 21.01 -0.23
CA ILE A 423 -2.86 22.10 0.37
C ILE A 423 -2.30 22.36 1.77
N HIS A 424 -1.54 23.43 1.93
CA HIS A 424 -1.16 23.93 3.24
C HIS A 424 -2.30 24.76 3.81
N VAL A 425 -2.68 24.53 5.06
CA VAL A 425 -3.79 25.26 5.69
C VAL A 425 -3.50 25.58 7.14
N ASN A 426 -3.83 26.83 7.54
CA ASN A 426 -3.69 27.30 8.91
C ASN A 426 -4.73 26.64 9.82
N GLY A 427 -4.29 25.92 10.85
CA GLY A 427 -5.14 25.22 11.82
C GLY A 427 -6.04 26.11 12.68
N ASP A 428 -5.76 27.41 12.75
CA ASP A 428 -6.62 28.40 13.46
C ASP A 428 -7.74 28.97 12.58
N ASP A 429 -7.82 28.57 11.30
CA ASP A 429 -8.91 28.95 10.40
C ASP A 429 -9.75 27.71 9.99
N PRO A 430 -10.75 27.31 10.80
CA PRO A 430 -11.53 26.10 10.54
C PRO A 430 -12.38 26.16 9.28
N GLU A 431 -12.73 27.35 8.77
CA GLU A 431 -13.42 27.48 7.49
C GLU A 431 -12.49 27.15 6.33
N ALA A 432 -11.24 27.62 6.37
CA ALA A 432 -10.20 27.23 5.40
C ALA A 432 -9.90 25.73 5.48
N VAL A 433 -9.83 25.14 6.68
CA VAL A 433 -9.62 23.72 6.91
C VAL A 433 -10.77 22.87 6.31
N ALA A 434 -12.02 23.26 6.54
CA ALA A 434 -13.18 22.58 5.99
C ALA A 434 -13.23 22.68 4.45
N PHE A 435 -12.85 23.83 3.88
CA PHE A 435 -12.75 23.99 2.43
C PHE A 435 -11.64 23.12 1.82
N ALA A 436 -10.47 23.03 2.46
CA ALA A 436 -9.39 22.15 2.05
C ALA A 436 -9.84 20.69 2.04
N ALA A 437 -10.60 20.28 3.06
CA ALA A 437 -11.20 18.94 3.16
C ALA A 437 -12.14 18.64 1.98
N ARG A 438 -13.07 19.56 1.67
CA ARG A 438 -13.98 19.43 0.52
C ARG A 438 -13.22 19.32 -0.80
N MET A 439 -12.24 20.19 -1.00
CA MET A 439 -11.43 20.20 -2.23
C MET A 439 -10.65 18.91 -2.39
N ALA A 440 -10.10 18.34 -1.31
CA ALA A 440 -9.38 17.09 -1.35
C ALA A 440 -10.28 15.90 -1.73
N VAL A 441 -11.49 15.81 -1.17
CA VAL A 441 -12.46 14.76 -1.51
C VAL A 441 -12.89 14.86 -2.97
N GLU A 442 -13.22 16.07 -3.45
CA GLU A 442 -13.61 16.30 -4.85
C GLU A 442 -12.48 15.96 -5.83
N TYR A 443 -11.24 16.38 -5.50
CA TYR A 443 -10.07 16.06 -6.32
C TYR A 443 -9.87 14.55 -6.45
N ARG A 444 -9.86 13.84 -5.31
CA ARG A 444 -9.74 12.37 -5.27
C ARG A 444 -10.89 11.70 -6.02
N ALA A 445 -12.13 12.17 -5.82
CA ALA A 445 -13.30 11.60 -6.48
C ALA A 445 -13.22 11.75 -8.01
N LYS A 446 -12.78 12.93 -8.49
CA LYS A 446 -12.69 13.21 -9.92
C LYS A 446 -11.48 12.55 -10.58
N PHE A 447 -10.29 12.73 -10.02
CA PHE A 447 -9.04 12.35 -10.70
C PHE A 447 -8.48 10.99 -10.28
N LYS A 448 -9.00 10.39 -9.21
CA LYS A 448 -8.51 9.10 -8.67
C LYS A 448 -7.01 9.13 -8.36
N ARG A 449 -6.54 10.26 -7.79
CA ARG A 449 -5.14 10.54 -7.44
C ARG A 449 -5.01 10.92 -5.97
N ASP A 450 -3.81 10.78 -5.44
CA ASP A 450 -3.46 11.20 -4.09
C ASP A 450 -3.46 12.73 -4.00
N ILE A 451 -3.81 13.26 -2.83
CA ILE A 451 -3.73 14.67 -2.48
C ILE A 451 -3.28 14.80 -1.03
N PHE A 452 -2.44 15.79 -0.76
CA PHE A 452 -1.96 16.08 0.59
C PHE A 452 -2.64 17.31 1.17
N ILE A 453 -2.98 17.23 2.46
CA ILE A 453 -3.38 18.38 3.28
C ILE A 453 -2.35 18.52 4.39
N ASP A 454 -1.62 19.62 4.39
CA ASP A 454 -0.68 19.98 5.46
C ASP A 454 -1.39 20.92 6.45
N LEU A 455 -1.92 20.34 7.54
CA LEU A 455 -2.59 21.07 8.60
C LEU A 455 -1.53 21.67 9.52
N ILE A 456 -1.13 22.90 9.23
CA ILE A 456 -0.12 23.61 10.02
C ILE A 456 -0.75 24.12 11.30
N SER A 457 -0.24 23.67 12.42
CA SER A 457 -0.80 23.84 13.74
C SER A 457 0.32 23.94 14.78
N TYR A 458 0.02 23.75 16.04
CA TYR A 458 1.00 23.68 17.12
C TYR A 458 0.63 22.59 18.12
N ARG A 459 1.57 22.23 18.98
CA ARG A 459 1.41 21.25 20.03
C ARG A 459 1.45 21.93 21.38
N ARG A 460 0.33 21.93 22.14
CA ARG A 460 0.24 22.64 23.41
C ARG A 460 1.07 22.05 24.53
N HIS A 461 1.15 20.73 24.62
CA HIS A 461 1.96 19.97 25.59
C HIS A 461 3.28 19.52 24.99
N GLY A 462 4.11 18.80 25.74
CA GLY A 462 5.31 18.15 25.22
C GLY A 462 5.02 17.05 24.22
N HIS A 463 6.01 16.21 23.89
CA HIS A 463 5.78 15.06 23.03
C HIS A 463 4.66 14.17 23.60
N ASN A 464 4.65 14.02 24.92
CA ASN A 464 3.54 13.46 25.70
C ASN A 464 3.32 14.33 26.95
N GLU A 465 2.30 14.01 27.76
CA GLU A 465 1.89 14.80 28.91
C GLU A 465 2.88 14.79 30.08
N ALA A 466 3.87 13.89 30.06
CA ALA A 466 4.94 13.85 31.07
C ALA A 466 6.20 14.66 30.66
N ASP A 467 6.23 15.20 29.45
CA ASP A 467 7.36 15.93 28.89
C ASP A 467 7.22 17.45 29.17
N GLU A 468 8.33 18.13 29.52
CA GLU A 468 8.37 19.58 29.72
C GLU A 468 9.01 20.26 28.49
N PRO A 469 8.21 20.79 27.57
CA PRO A 469 8.68 21.29 26.30
C PRO A 469 9.47 22.60 26.39
N LEU A 470 9.34 23.36 27.47
CA LEU A 470 10.13 24.57 27.68
C LEU A 470 11.62 24.28 27.82
N ALA A 471 11.98 23.04 28.21
CA ALA A 471 13.38 22.63 28.36
C ALA A 471 14.13 22.63 27.02
N THR A 472 13.43 22.37 25.91
CA THR A 472 14.02 22.25 24.56
C THR A 472 13.57 23.33 23.59
N GLN A 473 12.34 23.88 23.73
CA GLN A 473 11.76 24.91 22.86
C GLN A 473 11.21 26.11 23.67
N PRO A 474 12.04 26.83 24.42
CA PRO A 474 11.58 27.88 25.34
C PRO A 474 10.86 29.02 24.61
N MET A 475 11.34 29.44 23.44
CA MET A 475 10.75 30.56 22.71
C MET A 475 9.39 30.19 22.12
N MET A 476 9.29 29.08 21.45
CA MET A 476 8.04 28.58 20.85
C MET A 476 6.95 28.41 21.94
N TYR A 477 7.27 27.72 23.02
CA TYR A 477 6.29 27.47 24.10
C TYR A 477 5.96 28.70 24.95
N SER A 478 6.82 29.73 24.96
CA SER A 478 6.44 31.02 25.55
C SER A 478 5.31 31.73 24.78
N ILE A 479 5.23 31.48 23.46
CA ILE A 479 4.17 31.96 22.59
C ILE A 479 2.93 31.07 22.78
N ILE A 480 3.08 29.73 22.67
CA ILE A 480 1.99 28.76 22.78
C ILE A 480 1.22 28.91 24.08
N LYS A 481 1.89 29.18 25.22
CA LYS A 481 1.24 29.38 26.52
C LYS A 481 0.27 30.57 26.51
N LYS A 482 0.51 31.57 25.69
CA LYS A 482 -0.32 32.80 25.61
C LYS A 482 -1.33 32.75 24.47
N HIS A 483 -1.10 31.84 23.49
CA HIS A 483 -1.94 31.69 22.33
C HIS A 483 -3.30 31.07 22.73
N PRO A 484 -4.44 31.62 22.33
CA PRO A 484 -5.75 31.00 22.58
C PRO A 484 -5.88 29.68 21.78
N THR A 485 -6.80 28.81 22.22
CA THR A 485 -7.04 27.56 21.43
C THR A 485 -7.74 27.89 20.11
N PRO A 486 -7.60 27.03 19.06
CA PRO A 486 -8.29 27.22 17.79
C PRO A 486 -9.81 27.41 17.97
N ARG A 487 -10.42 26.68 18.93
CA ARG A 487 -11.82 26.86 19.32
C ARG A 487 -12.10 28.28 19.76
N LYS A 488 -11.26 28.83 20.67
CA LYS A 488 -11.46 30.20 21.21
C LYS A 488 -11.25 31.25 20.13
N VAL A 489 -10.24 31.13 19.29
CA VAL A 489 -10.00 32.03 18.15
C VAL A 489 -11.25 32.11 17.27
N TYR A 490 -11.82 30.94 16.96
CA TYR A 490 -12.99 30.88 16.09
C TYR A 490 -14.28 31.38 16.79
N ALA A 491 -14.49 31.03 18.03
CA ALA A 491 -15.64 31.56 18.82
C ALA A 491 -15.65 33.08 18.88
N ASP A 492 -14.50 33.70 19.19
CA ASP A 492 -14.37 35.17 19.24
C ASP A 492 -14.67 35.81 17.87
N ARG A 493 -14.23 35.18 16.77
CA ARG A 493 -14.56 35.61 15.41
C ARG A 493 -16.07 35.56 15.16
N LEU A 494 -16.75 34.44 15.49
CA LEU A 494 -18.19 34.31 15.31
C LEU A 494 -19.02 35.25 16.17
N ILE A 495 -18.56 35.56 17.37
CA ILE A 495 -19.18 36.58 18.24
C ILE A 495 -19.04 37.97 17.61
N ALA A 496 -17.84 38.33 17.12
CA ALA A 496 -17.60 39.59 16.42
C ALA A 496 -18.41 39.74 15.12
N GLU A 497 -18.63 38.62 14.39
CA GLU A 497 -19.51 38.57 13.22
C GLU A 497 -21.01 38.58 13.57
N GLY A 498 -21.39 38.54 14.87
CA GLY A 498 -22.79 38.46 15.30
C GLY A 498 -23.51 37.16 14.96
N ILE A 499 -22.77 36.07 14.73
CA ILE A 499 -23.31 34.74 14.40
C ILE A 499 -23.79 34.03 15.64
N ILE A 500 -23.04 34.15 16.76
CA ILE A 500 -23.38 33.64 18.10
C ILE A 500 -23.20 34.71 19.13
N THR A 501 -23.72 34.46 20.36
CA THR A 501 -23.45 35.28 21.54
C THR A 501 -22.44 34.60 22.45
N ALA A 502 -21.87 35.34 23.42
CA ALA A 502 -20.95 34.78 24.41
C ALA A 502 -21.65 33.73 25.34
N GLU A 503 -22.95 33.95 25.62
CA GLU A 503 -23.74 32.98 26.38
C GLU A 503 -23.88 31.63 25.61
N GLN A 504 -24.14 31.69 24.30
CA GLN A 504 -24.24 30.49 23.45
C GLN A 504 -22.90 29.74 23.38
N GLU A 505 -21.75 30.44 23.39
CA GLU A 505 -20.42 29.78 23.49
C GLU A 505 -20.31 28.97 24.81
N ILE A 506 -20.72 29.57 25.93
CA ILE A 506 -20.65 28.90 27.25
C ILE A 506 -21.63 27.72 27.32
N GLU A 507 -22.83 27.86 26.76
CA GLU A 507 -23.81 26.79 26.69
C GLU A 507 -23.26 25.59 25.93
N MET A 508 -22.61 25.78 24.76
CA MET A 508 -21.99 24.69 23.99
C MET A 508 -20.91 23.95 24.80
N LEU A 509 -20.05 24.67 25.52
CA LEU A 509 -19.02 24.08 26.40
C LEU A 509 -19.64 23.24 27.52
N ASN A 510 -20.66 23.76 28.20
CA ASN A 510 -21.30 23.06 29.29
C ASN A 510 -22.06 21.83 28.80
N ALA A 511 -22.81 21.94 27.72
CA ALA A 511 -23.53 20.82 27.14
C ALA A 511 -22.59 19.65 26.77
N TYR A 512 -21.44 19.93 26.17
CA TYR A 512 -20.45 18.90 25.84
C TYR A 512 -19.84 18.28 27.10
N ARG A 513 -19.50 19.08 28.11
CA ARG A 513 -18.99 18.58 29.37
C ARG A 513 -20.00 17.69 30.10
N ASP A 514 -21.27 18.10 30.16
CA ASP A 514 -22.34 17.33 30.78
C ASP A 514 -22.53 15.96 30.10
N ALA A 515 -22.44 15.91 28.76
CA ALA A 515 -22.48 14.67 28.01
C ALA A 515 -21.30 13.74 28.36
N LEU A 516 -20.09 14.27 28.54
CA LEU A 516 -18.91 13.51 29.00
C LEU A 516 -19.08 13.00 30.43
N ASP A 517 -19.60 13.83 31.35
CA ASP A 517 -19.87 13.46 32.75
C ASP A 517 -20.89 12.34 32.85
N ASN A 518 -21.91 12.36 32.00
CA ASN A 518 -22.91 11.32 31.90
C ASN A 518 -22.38 10.04 31.19
N GLY A 519 -21.21 10.10 30.57
CA GLY A 519 -20.62 8.99 29.80
C GLY A 519 -21.39 8.65 28.53
N GLU A 520 -22.17 9.58 28.01
CA GLU A 520 -22.99 9.44 26.82
C GLU A 520 -22.16 9.51 25.52
N ARG A 521 -22.67 8.87 24.46
CA ARG A 521 -22.08 9.00 23.12
C ARG A 521 -22.31 10.42 22.60
N VAL A 522 -21.23 11.09 22.20
CA VAL A 522 -21.23 12.51 21.79
C VAL A 522 -21.35 12.74 20.28
N VAL A 523 -21.42 11.69 19.48
CA VAL A 523 -21.55 11.75 18.02
C VAL A 523 -23.00 11.45 17.63
N GLU A 524 -23.73 12.48 17.21
CA GLU A 524 -25.14 12.37 16.83
C GLU A 524 -25.35 11.52 15.56
N GLU A 525 -24.39 11.59 14.63
CA GLU A 525 -24.42 10.88 13.36
C GLU A 525 -24.08 9.40 13.50
N TRP A 526 -23.60 8.95 14.66
CA TRP A 526 -23.23 7.56 14.89
C TRP A 526 -24.43 6.62 14.74
N ARG A 527 -24.20 5.49 14.08
CA ARG A 527 -25.16 4.38 13.97
C ARG A 527 -24.46 3.09 14.36
N GLU A 528 -25.23 2.12 14.85
CA GLU A 528 -24.73 0.78 15.10
C GLU A 528 -24.34 0.12 13.79
N MET A 529 -23.14 -0.49 13.76
CA MET A 529 -22.61 -1.15 12.58
C MET A 529 -23.42 -2.41 12.27
N ASP A 530 -23.77 -2.59 11.01
CA ASP A 530 -24.31 -3.85 10.51
C ASP A 530 -23.18 -4.90 10.47
N THR A 531 -23.16 -5.76 11.50
CA THR A 531 -22.15 -6.81 11.66
C THR A 531 -22.26 -7.91 10.59
N ALA A 532 -23.36 -7.99 9.84
CA ALA A 532 -23.52 -8.95 8.76
C ALA A 532 -22.62 -8.67 7.54
N LYS A 533 -22.01 -7.49 7.46
CA LYS A 533 -21.16 -7.13 6.32
C LYS A 533 -19.80 -7.83 6.30
N MET A 534 -19.34 -8.39 7.43
CA MET A 534 -18.09 -9.17 7.52
C MET A 534 -18.23 -10.33 8.49
N ASP A 535 -18.34 -11.52 7.95
CA ASP A 535 -18.52 -12.73 8.71
C ASP A 535 -17.16 -13.33 9.14
N TRP A 536 -16.52 -12.67 10.10
CA TRP A 536 -15.35 -13.20 10.79
C TRP A 536 -15.73 -14.21 11.86
N LEU A 537 -16.99 -14.25 12.32
CA LEU A 537 -17.46 -15.13 13.38
C LEU A 537 -17.25 -16.60 13.04
N GLN A 538 -17.38 -16.96 11.76
CA GLN A 538 -17.15 -18.32 11.28
C GLN A 538 -15.69 -18.78 11.36
N TYR A 539 -14.75 -17.89 11.66
CA TYR A 539 -13.31 -18.17 11.74
C TYR A 539 -12.76 -18.06 13.17
N LEU A 540 -13.64 -17.83 14.17
CA LEU A 540 -13.23 -17.71 15.57
C LEU A 540 -13.11 -19.09 16.21
N ASN A 541 -12.19 -19.20 17.17
CA ASN A 541 -12.04 -20.34 18.08
C ASN A 541 -11.69 -21.67 17.40
N TYR A 542 -10.90 -21.62 16.31
CA TYR A 542 -10.36 -22.82 15.66
C TYR A 542 -8.91 -23.06 16.08
N ASP A 543 -8.59 -24.35 16.32
CA ASP A 543 -7.24 -24.84 16.61
C ASP A 543 -6.49 -25.18 15.32
N TRP A 544 -5.17 -25.31 15.42
CA TRP A 544 -4.35 -25.67 14.26
C TRP A 544 -4.57 -27.11 13.77
N THR A 545 -5.16 -27.98 14.60
CA THR A 545 -5.53 -29.37 14.26
C THR A 545 -6.86 -29.48 13.54
N GLU A 546 -7.57 -28.38 13.30
CA GLU A 546 -8.86 -28.36 12.60
C GLU A 546 -8.75 -29.05 11.24
N GLY A 547 -9.66 -30.01 11.01
CA GLY A 547 -9.76 -30.70 9.75
C GLY A 547 -10.35 -29.85 8.62
N TYR A 548 -10.16 -30.29 7.39
CA TYR A 548 -10.75 -29.70 6.19
C TYR A 548 -10.95 -30.78 5.12
N GLU A 549 -11.85 -30.53 4.17
CA GLU A 549 -12.03 -31.42 3.01
C GLU A 549 -10.87 -31.20 2.04
N ASN A 550 -10.03 -32.23 1.85
CA ASN A 550 -8.80 -32.13 1.06
C ASN A 550 -8.82 -32.98 -0.22
N THR A 551 -9.80 -33.87 -0.39
CA THR A 551 -9.93 -34.67 -1.59
C THR A 551 -10.44 -33.84 -2.77
N PHE A 552 -10.03 -34.21 -3.97
CA PHE A 552 -10.48 -33.52 -5.17
C PHE A 552 -10.78 -34.55 -6.29
N PRO A 553 -11.94 -34.45 -6.99
CA PRO A 553 -12.33 -35.44 -7.99
C PRO A 553 -11.32 -35.51 -9.14
N LYS A 554 -10.81 -36.73 -9.43
CA LYS A 554 -9.78 -36.98 -10.47
C LYS A 554 -10.11 -36.36 -11.83
N GLU A 555 -11.31 -36.63 -12.36
CA GLU A 555 -11.71 -36.12 -13.67
C GLU A 555 -11.74 -34.58 -13.70
N ARG A 556 -12.21 -33.97 -12.63
CA ARG A 556 -12.25 -32.51 -12.49
C ARG A 556 -10.83 -31.95 -12.43
N PHE A 557 -9.95 -32.57 -11.64
CA PHE A 557 -8.55 -32.18 -11.52
C PHE A 557 -7.85 -32.23 -12.89
N LEU A 558 -7.98 -33.31 -13.63
CA LEU A 558 -7.36 -33.45 -14.95
C LEU A 558 -7.93 -32.46 -15.99
N THR A 559 -9.23 -32.12 -15.85
CA THR A 559 -9.84 -31.08 -16.69
C THR A 559 -9.20 -29.70 -16.41
N LEU A 560 -9.02 -29.36 -15.13
CA LEU A 560 -8.32 -28.12 -14.74
C LEU A 560 -6.85 -28.14 -15.16
N ALA A 561 -6.16 -29.27 -14.97
CA ALA A 561 -4.76 -29.44 -15.36
C ALA A 561 -4.52 -29.18 -16.86
N LYS A 562 -5.46 -29.62 -17.70
CA LYS A 562 -5.42 -29.31 -19.14
C LYS A 562 -5.61 -27.81 -19.37
N ARG A 563 -6.61 -27.21 -18.72
CA ARG A 563 -6.93 -25.78 -18.91
C ARG A 563 -5.81 -24.83 -18.48
N VAL A 564 -5.12 -25.12 -17.38
CA VAL A 564 -3.98 -24.28 -16.93
C VAL A 564 -2.79 -24.37 -17.88
N CYS A 565 -2.74 -25.40 -18.72
CA CYS A 565 -1.69 -25.59 -19.71
C CYS A 565 -2.05 -25.01 -21.10
N ASP A 566 -3.29 -24.55 -21.27
CA ASP A 566 -3.75 -24.04 -22.56
C ASP A 566 -3.65 -22.51 -22.62
N TYR A 567 -3.29 -22.02 -23.79
CA TYR A 567 -3.29 -20.60 -24.15
C TYR A 567 -3.74 -20.44 -25.60
N PRO A 568 -4.32 -19.29 -25.99
CA PRO A 568 -4.79 -19.04 -27.37
C PRO A 568 -3.66 -19.20 -28.41
N GLU A 569 -3.98 -19.66 -29.63
CA GLU A 569 -3.02 -19.79 -30.72
C GLU A 569 -2.32 -18.47 -31.10
N SER A 570 -2.95 -17.32 -30.79
CA SER A 570 -2.36 -16.00 -30.97
C SER A 570 -1.21 -15.70 -30.02
N VAL A 571 -1.13 -16.40 -28.88
CA VAL A 571 -0.07 -16.25 -27.89
C VAL A 571 1.10 -17.15 -28.26
N ARG A 572 2.25 -16.54 -28.52
CA ARG A 572 3.50 -17.25 -28.80
C ARG A 572 4.46 -17.07 -27.64
N PRO A 573 4.60 -18.06 -26.74
CA PRO A 573 5.53 -17.98 -25.63
C PRO A 573 6.98 -18.12 -26.07
N HIS A 574 7.91 -17.69 -25.22
CA HIS A 574 9.32 -17.97 -25.42
C HIS A 574 9.59 -19.48 -25.38
N PRO A 575 10.50 -20.04 -26.24
CA PRO A 575 10.71 -21.50 -26.34
C PRO A 575 10.99 -22.23 -25.02
N ARG A 576 11.69 -21.60 -24.08
CA ARG A 576 11.91 -22.15 -22.72
C ARG A 576 10.61 -22.23 -21.90
N VAL A 577 9.70 -21.29 -22.06
CA VAL A 577 8.38 -21.30 -21.41
C VAL A 577 7.49 -22.36 -22.08
N GLU A 578 7.50 -22.44 -23.41
CA GLU A 578 6.80 -23.45 -24.16
C GLU A 578 7.22 -24.87 -23.72
N LYS A 579 8.52 -25.11 -23.49
CA LYS A 579 9.01 -26.40 -22.96
C LYS A 579 8.40 -26.71 -21.58
N ILE A 580 8.32 -25.72 -20.66
CA ILE A 580 7.68 -25.90 -19.34
C ILE A 580 6.22 -26.28 -19.49
N TYR A 581 5.49 -25.58 -20.37
CA TYR A 581 4.07 -25.87 -20.62
C TYR A 581 3.88 -27.23 -21.31
N SER A 582 4.80 -27.67 -22.18
CA SER A 582 4.82 -29.01 -22.76
C SER A 582 5.01 -30.08 -21.68
N ASP A 583 5.92 -29.87 -20.72
CA ASP A 583 6.13 -30.80 -19.61
C ASP A 583 4.89 -30.86 -18.68
N ARG A 584 4.25 -29.73 -18.44
CA ARG A 584 2.97 -29.66 -17.67
C ARG A 584 1.83 -30.38 -18.39
N LYS A 585 1.76 -30.31 -19.73
CA LYS A 585 0.80 -31.10 -20.53
C LYS A 585 1.02 -32.59 -20.36
N ALA A 586 2.27 -33.05 -20.35
CA ALA A 586 2.59 -34.45 -20.07
C ALA A 586 2.20 -34.86 -18.62
N MET A 587 2.37 -34.00 -17.65
CA MET A 587 1.86 -34.23 -16.27
C MET A 587 0.33 -34.33 -16.25
N ALA A 588 -0.38 -33.42 -16.94
CA ALA A 588 -1.83 -33.47 -17.07
C ALA A 588 -2.38 -34.69 -17.79
N GLN A 589 -1.53 -35.42 -18.56
CA GLN A 589 -1.83 -36.67 -19.26
C GLN A 589 -1.38 -37.90 -18.45
N GLU A 590 -0.87 -37.71 -17.23
CA GLU A 590 -0.32 -38.78 -16.38
C GLU A 590 0.93 -39.47 -16.99
N GLU A 591 1.62 -38.85 -17.98
CA GLU A 591 2.85 -39.36 -18.58
C GLU A 591 4.10 -38.98 -17.78
N LYS A 592 3.99 -37.97 -16.91
CA LYS A 592 5.05 -37.54 -16.00
C LYS A 592 4.48 -37.30 -14.59
N LEU A 593 5.31 -37.49 -13.58
CA LEU A 593 5.01 -37.06 -12.22
C LEU A 593 4.97 -35.53 -12.12
N PHE A 594 4.18 -35.02 -11.18
CA PHE A 594 4.01 -33.58 -10.98
C PHE A 594 5.27 -32.98 -10.38
N ASP A 595 5.75 -31.91 -10.97
CA ASP A 595 6.79 -31.06 -10.40
C ASP A 595 6.18 -29.98 -9.48
N TRP A 596 7.07 -29.20 -8.82
CA TRP A 596 6.68 -28.15 -7.90
C TRP A 596 5.80 -27.07 -8.55
N GLY A 597 6.24 -26.58 -9.72
CA GLY A 597 5.53 -25.49 -10.42
C GLY A 597 4.12 -25.89 -10.86
N MET A 598 3.95 -27.13 -11.30
CA MET A 598 2.63 -27.64 -11.68
C MET A 598 1.75 -27.89 -10.44
N ALA A 599 2.30 -28.46 -9.38
CA ALA A 599 1.56 -28.70 -8.13
C ALA A 599 1.07 -27.41 -7.48
N GLU A 600 1.92 -26.38 -7.42
CA GLU A 600 1.54 -25.04 -6.96
C GLU A 600 0.43 -24.43 -7.83
N THR A 601 0.57 -24.51 -9.16
CA THR A 601 -0.46 -24.05 -10.11
C THR A 601 -1.78 -24.77 -9.92
N MET A 602 -1.74 -26.08 -9.68
CA MET A 602 -2.96 -26.87 -9.42
C MET A 602 -3.59 -26.57 -8.06
N ALA A 603 -2.82 -26.22 -7.05
CA ALA A 603 -3.38 -25.73 -5.79
C ALA A 603 -4.24 -24.48 -6.04
N TYR A 604 -3.73 -23.53 -6.81
CA TYR A 604 -4.53 -22.35 -7.18
C TYR A 604 -5.74 -22.71 -8.03
N ALA A 605 -5.56 -23.55 -9.04
CA ALA A 605 -6.63 -23.93 -9.97
C ALA A 605 -7.80 -24.61 -9.24
N THR A 606 -7.54 -25.54 -8.33
CA THR A 606 -8.56 -26.25 -7.55
C THR A 606 -9.27 -25.31 -6.56
N LEU A 607 -8.55 -24.40 -5.93
CA LEU A 607 -9.15 -23.38 -5.05
C LEU A 607 -10.05 -22.41 -5.82
N LEU A 608 -9.62 -21.97 -7.00
CA LEU A 608 -10.43 -21.12 -7.87
C LEU A 608 -11.69 -21.81 -8.33
N ASP A 609 -11.60 -23.10 -8.68
CA ASP A 609 -12.73 -23.93 -9.07
C ASP A 609 -13.78 -24.08 -7.94
N GLU A 610 -13.32 -24.15 -6.69
CA GLU A 610 -14.14 -24.18 -5.49
C GLU A 610 -14.66 -22.77 -5.06
N GLY A 611 -14.37 -21.73 -5.86
CA GLY A 611 -14.83 -20.36 -5.62
C GLY A 611 -13.93 -19.53 -4.68
N THR A 612 -12.82 -20.07 -4.20
CA THR A 612 -11.85 -19.32 -3.40
C THR A 612 -11.09 -18.35 -4.28
N HIS A 613 -10.94 -17.11 -3.83
CA HIS A 613 -10.11 -16.13 -4.53
C HIS A 613 -8.64 -16.32 -4.16
N VAL A 614 -7.73 -16.04 -5.10
CA VAL A 614 -6.28 -16.11 -4.88
C VAL A 614 -5.64 -14.80 -5.31
N ARG A 615 -4.87 -14.20 -4.42
CA ARG A 615 -4.04 -13.03 -4.69
C ARG A 615 -2.58 -13.37 -4.36
N LEU A 616 -1.74 -13.35 -5.39
CA LEU A 616 -0.30 -13.56 -5.29
C LEU A 616 0.43 -12.27 -5.66
N SER A 617 1.33 -11.82 -4.83
CA SER A 617 2.09 -10.59 -5.01
C SER A 617 3.52 -10.78 -4.52
N GLY A 618 4.46 -10.16 -5.21
CA GLY A 618 5.89 -10.19 -4.89
C GLY A 618 6.71 -9.80 -6.10
N GLU A 619 7.99 -9.61 -5.91
CA GLU A 619 8.93 -9.32 -6.99
C GLU A 619 9.04 -10.54 -7.92
N ASP A 620 8.90 -10.31 -9.22
CA ASP A 620 8.90 -11.37 -10.23
C ASP A 620 7.84 -12.49 -10.03
N ALA A 621 6.76 -12.24 -9.26
CA ALA A 621 5.79 -13.28 -8.88
C ALA A 621 5.09 -13.91 -10.09
N GLY A 622 4.87 -13.16 -11.17
CA GLY A 622 4.23 -13.65 -12.39
C GLY A 622 5.03 -14.74 -13.11
N ARG A 623 6.35 -14.60 -13.14
CA ARG A 623 7.31 -15.58 -13.68
C ARG A 623 7.72 -16.62 -12.63
N GLY A 624 7.83 -16.20 -11.39
CA GLY A 624 8.56 -16.82 -10.31
C GLY A 624 10.06 -16.52 -10.41
N THR A 625 10.68 -16.10 -9.30
CA THR A 625 12.11 -15.72 -9.26
C THR A 625 13.02 -16.76 -9.89
N PHE A 626 12.71 -18.06 -9.70
CA PHE A 626 13.52 -19.17 -10.19
C PHE A 626 13.02 -19.72 -11.54
N PHE A 627 12.26 -18.93 -12.30
CA PHE A 627 11.76 -19.33 -13.63
C PHE A 627 10.90 -20.60 -13.58
N HIS A 628 10.09 -20.79 -12.53
CA HIS A 628 9.34 -22.02 -12.25
C HIS A 628 7.82 -21.87 -12.40
N ARG A 629 7.26 -20.69 -12.11
CA ARG A 629 5.81 -20.50 -12.04
C ARG A 629 5.17 -20.22 -13.39
N HIS A 630 5.59 -19.19 -14.07
CA HIS A 630 5.01 -18.69 -15.32
C HIS A 630 3.48 -18.64 -15.29
N ALA A 631 2.92 -18.01 -14.25
CA ALA A 631 1.50 -17.72 -14.15
C ALA A 631 1.04 -16.71 -15.22
N VAL A 632 1.96 -15.91 -15.74
CA VAL A 632 1.77 -15.00 -16.87
C VAL A 632 2.59 -15.51 -18.05
N VAL A 633 1.93 -15.80 -19.17
CA VAL A 633 2.56 -16.18 -20.43
C VAL A 633 2.68 -14.95 -21.31
N HIS A 634 3.90 -14.51 -21.57
CA HIS A 634 4.17 -13.33 -22.41
C HIS A 634 4.23 -13.71 -23.89
N ASN A 635 3.42 -13.02 -24.69
CA ASN A 635 3.41 -13.19 -26.14
C ASN A 635 4.65 -12.52 -26.75
N GLN A 636 5.46 -13.28 -27.46
CA GLN A 636 6.70 -12.78 -28.07
C GLN A 636 6.45 -11.83 -29.27
N ASN A 637 5.23 -11.77 -29.80
CA ASN A 637 4.90 -10.93 -30.95
C ASN A 637 4.61 -9.45 -30.54
N ASP A 638 3.96 -9.25 -29.38
CA ASP A 638 3.45 -7.93 -28.97
C ASP A 638 3.68 -7.58 -27.48
N GLY A 639 4.28 -8.51 -26.72
CA GLY A 639 4.56 -8.33 -25.30
C GLY A 639 3.33 -8.44 -24.37
N THR A 640 2.15 -8.77 -24.90
CA THR A 640 0.95 -8.94 -24.05
C THR A 640 1.07 -10.15 -23.15
N GLY A 641 0.50 -10.07 -21.95
CA GLY A 641 0.47 -11.16 -20.98
C GLY A 641 -0.87 -11.90 -20.99
N TYR A 642 -0.82 -13.22 -21.04
CA TYR A 642 -1.97 -14.11 -20.86
C TYR A 642 -1.85 -14.87 -19.54
N VAL A 643 -2.92 -14.93 -18.75
CA VAL A 643 -2.96 -15.60 -17.45
C VAL A 643 -3.95 -16.77 -17.49
N PRO A 644 -3.50 -18.02 -17.69
CA PRO A 644 -4.40 -19.18 -17.80
C PRO A 644 -5.34 -19.38 -16.61
N LEU A 645 -4.86 -19.15 -15.39
CA LEU A 645 -5.64 -19.26 -14.15
C LEU A 645 -6.85 -18.30 -14.06
N THR A 646 -6.92 -17.28 -14.92
CA THR A 646 -8.12 -16.41 -15.00
C THR A 646 -9.19 -16.94 -15.96
N GLN A 647 -8.94 -18.05 -16.64
CA GLN A 647 -9.74 -18.58 -17.76
C GLN A 647 -10.18 -20.04 -17.56
N LEU A 648 -10.29 -20.51 -16.31
CA LEU A 648 -10.67 -21.89 -16.03
C LEU A 648 -12.15 -22.14 -16.38
N HIS A 649 -13.05 -21.29 -15.89
CA HIS A 649 -14.47 -21.26 -16.23
C HIS A 649 -15.15 -19.98 -15.71
N ALA A 650 -16.37 -19.73 -16.18
CA ALA A 650 -17.07 -18.45 -15.93
C ALA A 650 -17.38 -18.16 -14.45
N ASN A 651 -17.55 -19.19 -13.61
CA ASN A 651 -17.96 -19.06 -12.21
C ASN A 651 -16.81 -19.31 -11.22
N GLN A 652 -15.56 -19.30 -11.69
CA GLN A 652 -14.41 -19.52 -10.84
C GLN A 652 -14.16 -18.36 -9.86
N GLY A 653 -13.38 -18.60 -8.81
CA GLY A 653 -12.77 -17.57 -7.99
C GLY A 653 -11.86 -16.63 -8.80
N ARG A 654 -11.63 -15.43 -8.30
CA ARG A 654 -10.72 -14.46 -8.96
C ARG A 654 -9.27 -14.84 -8.69
N PHE A 655 -8.46 -14.89 -9.74
CA PHE A 655 -7.02 -15.00 -9.64
C PHE A 655 -6.35 -13.65 -9.95
N GLU A 656 -5.52 -13.19 -9.04
CA GLU A 656 -4.69 -12.00 -9.22
C GLU A 656 -3.22 -12.36 -8.98
N VAL A 657 -2.36 -12.03 -9.94
CA VAL A 657 -0.91 -12.14 -9.80
C VAL A 657 -0.25 -10.82 -10.18
N TRP A 658 0.59 -10.29 -9.28
CA TRP A 658 1.19 -8.98 -9.44
C TRP A 658 2.69 -9.04 -9.15
N ASP A 659 3.49 -8.64 -10.15
CA ASP A 659 4.87 -8.26 -9.88
C ASP A 659 4.83 -6.96 -9.08
N SER A 660 5.37 -6.99 -7.87
CA SER A 660 5.33 -5.86 -6.96
C SER A 660 6.31 -4.75 -7.39
N VAL A 661 6.11 -3.55 -6.84
CA VAL A 661 7.21 -2.58 -6.78
C VAL A 661 8.35 -3.17 -5.97
N LEU A 662 9.58 -2.70 -6.18
CA LEU A 662 10.76 -3.13 -5.43
C LEU A 662 10.71 -2.58 -4.00
N SER A 663 10.02 -3.29 -3.15
CA SER A 663 9.79 -2.99 -1.75
C SER A 663 9.29 -4.23 -1.03
N GLU A 664 9.83 -4.56 0.10
CA GLU A 664 9.36 -5.61 0.99
C GLU A 664 8.41 -5.03 2.05
N GLU A 665 8.77 -3.90 2.65
CA GLU A 665 8.07 -3.34 3.82
C GLU A 665 6.65 -2.90 3.47
N ALA A 666 6.48 -1.97 2.51
CA ALA A 666 5.16 -1.47 2.15
C ALA A 666 4.30 -2.53 1.46
N VAL A 667 4.89 -3.41 0.64
CA VAL A 667 4.17 -4.48 -0.05
C VAL A 667 3.66 -5.52 0.92
N LEU A 668 4.48 -6.00 1.85
CA LEU A 668 4.03 -6.97 2.88
C LEU A 668 2.97 -6.35 3.80
N ALA A 669 3.13 -5.09 4.19
CA ALA A 669 2.12 -4.38 4.99
C ALA A 669 0.79 -4.23 4.25
N PHE A 670 0.83 -3.96 2.95
CA PHE A 670 -0.36 -3.92 2.10
C PHE A 670 -1.08 -5.28 2.06
N GLU A 671 -0.33 -6.37 1.81
CA GLU A 671 -0.91 -7.71 1.74
C GLU A 671 -1.45 -8.17 3.11
N TYR A 672 -0.83 -7.77 4.22
CA TYR A 672 -1.39 -7.95 5.55
C TYR A 672 -2.74 -7.21 5.70
N GLY A 673 -2.80 -5.95 5.29
CA GLY A 673 -4.03 -5.15 5.31
C GLY A 673 -5.14 -5.77 4.44
N TYR A 674 -4.77 -6.32 3.29
CA TYR A 674 -5.68 -7.05 2.40
C TYR A 674 -6.21 -8.32 3.06
N ALA A 675 -5.32 -9.16 3.60
CA ALA A 675 -5.65 -10.45 4.22
C ALA A 675 -6.52 -10.30 5.48
N THR A 676 -6.26 -9.29 6.33
CA THR A 676 -7.09 -9.01 7.51
C THR A 676 -8.47 -8.48 7.18
N THR A 677 -8.66 -7.96 5.96
CA THR A 677 -9.95 -7.40 5.51
C THR A 677 -10.78 -8.41 4.72
N ASN A 678 -10.13 -9.35 4.02
CA ASN A 678 -10.82 -10.35 3.20
C ASN A 678 -10.40 -11.79 3.54
N PRO A 679 -11.07 -12.45 4.50
CA PRO A 679 -10.73 -13.81 4.92
C PRO A 679 -11.04 -14.90 3.87
N LYS A 680 -11.79 -14.57 2.80
CA LYS A 680 -12.19 -15.50 1.73
C LYS A 680 -11.17 -15.54 0.58
N THR A 681 -10.12 -14.75 0.64
CA THR A 681 -9.05 -14.75 -0.35
C THR A 681 -7.80 -15.39 0.25
N LEU A 682 -7.21 -16.33 -0.45
CA LEU A 682 -5.85 -16.78 -0.18
C LEU A 682 -4.90 -15.67 -0.65
N THR A 683 -4.42 -14.89 0.30
CA THR A 683 -3.49 -13.78 0.04
C THR A 683 -2.07 -14.28 0.28
N ILE A 684 -1.20 -14.10 -0.72
CA ILE A 684 0.17 -14.61 -0.72
C ILE A 684 1.12 -13.46 -1.05
N TRP A 685 2.12 -13.26 -0.19
CA TRP A 685 3.30 -12.47 -0.50
C TRP A 685 4.49 -13.40 -0.68
N GLU A 686 5.20 -13.28 -1.80
CA GLU A 686 6.43 -14.02 -2.08
C GLU A 686 7.63 -13.06 -2.04
N ALA A 687 8.59 -13.34 -1.16
CA ALA A 687 9.89 -12.66 -1.21
C ALA A 687 10.69 -13.16 -2.41
N GLN A 688 11.50 -12.31 -3.04
CA GLN A 688 12.37 -12.75 -4.13
C GLN A 688 13.36 -13.81 -3.63
N PHE A 689 13.99 -13.57 -2.48
CA PHE A 689 14.64 -14.54 -1.61
C PHE A 689 14.15 -14.30 -0.19
N GLY A 690 14.01 -15.36 0.59
CA GLY A 690 13.60 -15.24 1.99
C GLY A 690 14.53 -14.36 2.84
N ASP A 691 15.79 -14.26 2.43
CA ASP A 691 16.81 -13.35 2.99
C ASP A 691 16.33 -11.90 3.06
N PHE A 692 15.58 -11.43 2.03
CA PHE A 692 15.15 -10.03 1.92
C PHE A 692 13.91 -9.69 2.78
N ALA A 693 13.23 -10.70 3.33
CA ALA A 693 12.09 -10.48 4.23
C ALA A 693 12.45 -9.64 5.47
N ASN A 694 13.74 -9.55 5.83
CA ASN A 694 14.21 -8.70 6.91
C ASN A 694 14.03 -7.19 6.62
N GLY A 695 13.89 -6.79 5.37
CA GLY A 695 13.48 -5.44 4.98
C GLY A 695 12.07 -5.07 5.46
N ALA A 696 11.22 -6.07 5.72
CA ALA A 696 9.86 -5.92 6.25
C ALA A 696 9.72 -6.39 7.71
N GLN A 697 10.80 -6.48 8.48
CA GLN A 697 10.79 -7.02 9.85
C GLN A 697 9.78 -6.32 10.76
N ILE A 698 9.59 -5.02 10.59
CA ILE A 698 8.60 -4.24 11.35
C ILE A 698 7.16 -4.76 11.13
N VAL A 699 6.81 -5.17 9.92
CA VAL A 699 5.50 -5.74 9.59
C VAL A 699 5.35 -7.12 10.24
N ILE A 700 6.41 -7.92 10.19
CA ILE A 700 6.45 -9.26 10.82
C ILE A 700 6.24 -9.15 12.33
N ASP A 701 6.99 -8.27 13.01
CA ASP A 701 6.97 -8.14 14.46
C ASP A 701 5.71 -7.45 14.97
N GLN A 702 5.27 -6.36 14.30
CA GLN A 702 4.21 -5.51 14.85
C GLN A 702 2.80 -5.92 14.41
N PHE A 703 2.66 -6.63 13.30
CA PHE A 703 1.36 -7.00 12.75
C PHE A 703 1.19 -8.52 12.61
N ILE A 704 2.05 -9.21 11.87
CA ILE A 704 1.86 -10.61 11.49
C ILE A 704 1.94 -11.51 12.73
N SER A 705 2.98 -11.38 13.54
CA SER A 705 3.20 -12.25 14.71
C SER A 705 2.33 -11.90 15.91
N SER A 706 1.94 -10.62 16.07
CA SER A 706 1.36 -10.12 17.32
C SER A 706 -0.03 -9.49 17.19
N GLY A 707 -0.53 -9.28 15.97
CA GLY A 707 -1.78 -8.55 15.72
C GLY A 707 -3.01 -9.24 16.30
N GLU A 708 -3.06 -10.56 16.33
CA GLU A 708 -4.16 -11.30 16.96
C GLU A 708 -4.19 -11.08 18.48
N GLN A 709 -3.03 -11.20 19.14
CA GLN A 709 -2.94 -11.04 20.60
C GLN A 709 -3.13 -9.60 21.09
N LYS A 710 -2.63 -8.63 20.33
CA LYS A 710 -2.79 -7.21 20.70
C LYS A 710 -4.18 -6.67 20.37
N TRP A 711 -4.73 -7.04 19.23
CA TRP A 711 -5.90 -6.36 18.64
C TRP A 711 -7.04 -7.29 18.25
N GLY A 712 -6.90 -8.59 18.43
CA GLY A 712 -7.89 -9.58 17.95
C GLY A 712 -7.96 -9.65 16.41
N ARG A 713 -6.91 -9.24 15.70
CA ARG A 713 -6.91 -9.22 14.23
C ARG A 713 -6.33 -10.50 13.67
N MET A 714 -7.21 -11.40 13.24
CA MET A 714 -6.84 -12.60 12.51
C MET A 714 -6.35 -12.26 11.10
N CYS A 715 -5.41 -13.06 10.60
CA CYS A 715 -4.80 -12.87 9.29
C CYS A 715 -4.51 -14.23 8.65
N GLY A 716 -5.02 -14.48 7.45
CA GLY A 716 -4.76 -15.69 6.68
C GLY A 716 -3.61 -15.57 5.68
N LEU A 717 -2.74 -14.56 5.81
CA LEU A 717 -1.64 -14.30 4.90
C LEU A 717 -0.67 -15.47 4.80
N VAL A 718 -0.22 -15.78 3.59
CA VAL A 718 0.90 -16.69 3.31
C VAL A 718 2.13 -15.87 2.95
N MET A 719 3.26 -16.19 3.57
CA MET A 719 4.57 -15.70 3.17
C MET A 719 5.34 -16.86 2.53
N LEU A 720 5.65 -16.76 1.23
CA LEU A 720 6.54 -17.70 0.54
C LEU A 720 7.97 -17.15 0.62
N LEU A 721 8.84 -17.87 1.31
CA LEU A 721 10.19 -17.43 1.61
C LEU A 721 11.22 -18.43 1.03
N PRO A 722 11.75 -18.17 -0.18
CA PRO A 722 12.76 -19.03 -0.78
C PRO A 722 13.99 -19.14 0.11
N HIS A 723 14.35 -20.39 0.45
CA HIS A 723 15.40 -20.76 1.39
C HIS A 723 16.12 -22.03 0.92
N GLY A 724 17.40 -22.10 1.16
CA GLY A 724 18.21 -23.27 0.87
C GLY A 724 19.68 -22.91 0.68
N TYR A 725 20.55 -23.76 1.20
CA TYR A 725 22.00 -23.60 1.13
C TYR A 725 22.52 -24.26 -0.15
N GLU A 726 22.82 -23.48 -1.15
CA GLU A 726 23.15 -23.92 -2.51
C GLU A 726 24.42 -23.22 -3.06
N GLY A 727 25.27 -22.70 -2.18
CA GLY A 727 26.50 -22.01 -2.56
C GLY A 727 26.30 -20.63 -3.20
N GLN A 728 25.15 -19.98 -2.94
CA GLN A 728 24.81 -18.66 -3.48
C GLN A 728 25.21 -17.50 -2.55
N GLY A 729 26.01 -17.78 -1.52
CA GLY A 729 26.50 -16.78 -0.60
C GLY A 729 25.53 -16.44 0.54
N PRO A 730 25.91 -15.48 1.41
CA PRO A 730 25.21 -15.21 2.66
C PRO A 730 23.85 -14.54 2.51
N GLU A 731 23.53 -13.94 1.36
CA GLU A 731 22.32 -13.14 1.16
C GLU A 731 21.27 -13.81 0.26
N HIS A 732 21.52 -15.07 -0.15
CA HIS A 732 20.64 -15.84 -1.04
C HIS A 732 20.47 -17.28 -0.53
N SER A 733 20.58 -17.50 0.77
CA SER A 733 20.55 -18.83 1.37
C SER A 733 19.53 -18.97 2.49
N SER A 734 19.34 -17.97 3.34
CA SER A 734 18.56 -18.10 4.57
C SER A 734 17.42 -17.10 4.68
N ALA A 735 16.19 -17.61 4.78
CA ALA A 735 15.02 -16.83 5.19
C ALA A 735 15.02 -16.45 6.69
N ARG A 736 16.07 -16.80 7.42
CA ARG A 736 16.17 -16.60 8.87
C ARG A 736 15.05 -17.31 9.64
N LEU A 737 14.90 -18.60 9.38
CA LEU A 737 13.91 -19.47 10.01
C LEU A 737 13.82 -19.33 11.54
N GLU A 738 14.96 -19.21 12.21
CA GLU A 738 15.08 -19.02 13.65
C GLU A 738 14.34 -17.80 14.18
N ARG A 739 14.25 -16.71 13.40
CA ARG A 739 13.55 -15.48 13.80
C ARG A 739 12.05 -15.70 13.86
N TYR A 740 11.48 -16.42 12.88
CA TYR A 740 10.06 -16.78 12.88
C TYR A 740 9.72 -17.73 14.03
N LEU A 741 10.55 -18.76 14.25
CA LEU A 741 10.35 -19.70 15.35
C LEU A 741 10.43 -19.01 16.72
N GLN A 742 11.32 -18.02 16.87
CA GLN A 742 11.43 -17.23 18.10
C GLN A 742 10.17 -16.40 18.37
N LEU A 743 9.46 -15.93 17.33
CA LEU A 743 8.21 -15.15 17.44
C LEU A 743 6.98 -16.04 17.68
N CYS A 744 7.11 -17.36 17.59
CA CYS A 744 6.01 -18.31 17.71
C CYS A 744 5.57 -18.51 19.15
N ALA A 745 4.29 -18.22 19.43
CA ALA A 745 3.62 -18.52 20.70
C ALA A 745 2.10 -18.56 20.51
N GLN A 746 1.38 -19.28 21.34
CA GLN A 746 -0.10 -19.28 21.36
C GLN A 746 -0.74 -19.61 20.00
N GLN A 747 -0.06 -20.39 19.18
CA GLN A 747 -0.46 -20.74 17.81
C GLN A 747 -0.67 -19.53 16.89
N ASN A 748 0.05 -18.43 17.12
CA ASN A 748 -0.10 -17.16 16.42
C ASN A 748 0.20 -17.20 14.91
N MET A 749 0.98 -18.18 14.47
CA MET A 749 1.32 -18.44 13.07
C MET A 749 1.65 -19.92 12.84
N GLN A 750 1.88 -20.31 11.60
CA GLN A 750 2.34 -21.63 11.22
C GLN A 750 3.69 -21.50 10.51
N VAL A 751 4.65 -22.35 10.82
CA VAL A 751 5.96 -22.40 10.15
C VAL A 751 6.12 -23.78 9.51
N CYS A 752 6.10 -23.82 8.17
CA CYS A 752 6.13 -25.03 7.38
C CYS A 752 7.30 -25.02 6.38
N ILE A 753 7.92 -26.18 6.17
CA ILE A 753 9.02 -26.41 5.22
C ILE A 753 8.60 -27.55 4.29
N PRO A 754 7.78 -27.32 3.27
CA PRO A 754 7.32 -28.37 2.36
C PRO A 754 8.50 -28.91 1.56
N SER A 755 8.59 -30.24 1.45
CA SER A 755 9.69 -30.90 0.75
C SER A 755 9.31 -31.65 -0.52
N THR A 756 8.01 -31.73 -0.86
CA THR A 756 7.53 -32.34 -2.11
C THR A 756 6.46 -31.48 -2.80
N PRO A 757 6.19 -31.70 -4.09
CA PRO A 757 5.09 -31.04 -4.80
C PRO A 757 3.71 -31.27 -4.15
N ALA A 758 3.39 -32.47 -3.67
CA ALA A 758 2.16 -32.74 -2.95
C ALA A 758 2.06 -31.93 -1.66
N GLN A 759 3.16 -31.74 -0.93
CA GLN A 759 3.19 -30.96 0.29
C GLN A 759 2.87 -29.47 0.03
N VAL A 760 3.41 -28.83 -0.99
CA VAL A 760 3.05 -27.44 -1.31
C VAL A 760 1.60 -27.31 -1.77
N TYR A 761 1.13 -28.28 -2.57
CA TYR A 761 -0.27 -28.33 -3.02
C TYR A 761 -1.23 -28.35 -1.81
N HIS A 762 -1.05 -29.29 -0.92
CA HIS A 762 -1.89 -29.46 0.26
C HIS A 762 -1.71 -28.35 1.29
N MET A 763 -0.51 -27.83 1.47
CA MET A 763 -0.22 -26.70 2.37
C MET A 763 -1.04 -25.46 2.00
N LEU A 764 -1.06 -25.09 0.71
CA LEU A 764 -1.81 -23.93 0.22
C LEU A 764 -3.33 -24.17 0.30
N ARG A 765 -3.81 -25.35 -0.06
CA ARG A 765 -5.23 -25.71 0.08
C ARG A 765 -5.65 -25.72 1.54
N ARG A 766 -4.86 -26.30 2.44
CA ARG A 766 -5.08 -26.30 3.89
C ARG A 766 -5.26 -24.88 4.42
N GLN A 767 -4.40 -23.96 4.02
CA GLN A 767 -4.45 -22.57 4.45
C GLN A 767 -5.73 -21.85 3.99
N ALA A 768 -6.22 -22.17 2.81
CA ALA A 768 -7.40 -21.54 2.24
C ALA A 768 -8.72 -22.14 2.75
N LEU A 769 -8.80 -23.48 2.85
CA LEU A 769 -10.05 -24.21 3.12
C LEU A 769 -10.36 -24.34 4.60
N ARG A 770 -9.33 -24.52 5.42
CA ARG A 770 -9.49 -24.63 6.86
C ARG A 770 -10.04 -23.33 7.46
N LYS A 771 -10.89 -23.41 8.46
CA LYS A 771 -11.49 -22.21 9.08
C LYS A 771 -10.51 -21.39 9.93
N MET A 772 -9.38 -21.96 10.35
CA MET A 772 -8.34 -21.21 11.04
C MET A 772 -7.71 -20.16 10.13
N ARG A 773 -7.69 -18.90 10.54
CA ARG A 773 -7.13 -17.77 9.79
C ARG A 773 -5.93 -17.17 10.55
N ARG A 774 -4.78 -17.87 10.50
CA ARG A 774 -3.51 -17.42 11.05
C ARG A 774 -2.44 -17.43 9.98
N PRO A 775 -1.41 -16.57 10.07
CA PRO A 775 -0.35 -16.48 9.07
C PRO A 775 0.37 -17.81 8.85
N LEU A 776 0.69 -18.10 7.59
CA LEU A 776 1.51 -19.23 7.19
C LEU A 776 2.86 -18.72 6.70
N ILE A 777 3.93 -19.09 7.41
CA ILE A 777 5.31 -18.86 6.99
C ILE A 777 5.79 -20.13 6.29
N ALA A 778 5.82 -20.09 4.97
CA ALA A 778 6.23 -21.20 4.13
C ALA A 778 7.68 -21.00 3.70
N ILE A 779 8.58 -21.78 4.27
CA ILE A 779 10.00 -21.84 3.91
C ILE A 779 10.09 -22.64 2.61
N SER A 780 10.00 -21.97 1.47
CA SER A 780 9.94 -22.58 0.15
C SER A 780 11.34 -22.91 -0.38
N PRO A 781 11.48 -23.99 -1.16
CA PRO A 781 12.79 -24.39 -1.69
C PRO A 781 13.18 -23.59 -2.94
N LYS A 782 14.44 -23.75 -3.35
CA LYS A 782 14.98 -23.26 -4.61
C LYS A 782 15.30 -24.42 -5.56
N SER A 783 16.29 -25.27 -5.24
CA SER A 783 16.69 -26.39 -6.11
C SER A 783 15.64 -27.50 -6.20
N LEU A 784 14.84 -27.73 -5.14
CA LEU A 784 13.77 -28.73 -5.16
C LEU A 784 12.69 -28.44 -6.21
N LEU A 785 12.59 -27.22 -6.69
CA LEU A 785 11.68 -26.85 -7.78
C LEU A 785 11.91 -27.69 -9.06
N ARG A 786 13.11 -28.28 -9.22
CA ARG A 786 13.54 -29.12 -10.38
C ARG A 786 14.29 -30.37 -9.98
N HIS A 787 14.29 -30.74 -8.70
CA HIS A 787 15.03 -31.90 -8.25
C HIS A 787 14.36 -33.18 -8.74
N PRO A 788 15.10 -34.16 -9.35
CA PRO A 788 14.50 -35.36 -9.95
C PRO A 788 13.69 -36.23 -8.98
N LEU A 789 14.07 -36.22 -7.70
CA LEU A 789 13.38 -36.99 -6.65
C LEU A 789 12.26 -36.19 -5.97
N ALA A 790 12.21 -34.88 -6.16
CA ALA A 790 11.16 -34.03 -5.60
C ALA A 790 9.98 -33.92 -6.59
N VAL A 791 9.28 -35.02 -6.77
CA VAL A 791 8.13 -35.18 -7.65
C VAL A 791 7.01 -35.89 -6.89
N SER A 792 5.76 -35.74 -7.34
CA SER A 792 4.59 -36.37 -6.71
C SER A 792 3.68 -37.02 -7.76
N SER A 793 3.00 -38.09 -7.37
CA SER A 793 1.98 -38.74 -8.19
C SER A 793 0.67 -37.95 -8.18
N LEU A 794 -0.21 -38.18 -9.16
CA LEU A 794 -1.57 -37.63 -9.16
C LEU A 794 -2.35 -38.04 -7.91
N ASP A 795 -2.21 -39.29 -7.46
CA ASP A 795 -2.91 -39.81 -6.29
C ASP A 795 -2.53 -39.05 -5.00
N GLU A 796 -1.24 -38.73 -4.85
CA GLU A 796 -0.79 -37.89 -3.72
C GLU A 796 -1.40 -36.49 -3.71
N LEU A 797 -1.74 -35.91 -4.90
CA LEU A 797 -2.38 -34.60 -4.98
C LEU A 797 -3.88 -34.66 -4.72
N ILE A 798 -4.60 -35.64 -5.28
CA ILE A 798 -6.07 -35.68 -5.21
C ILE A 798 -6.63 -36.37 -3.97
N ASN A 799 -5.92 -37.34 -3.41
CA ASN A 799 -6.33 -38.17 -2.25
C ASN A 799 -5.43 -37.98 -1.02
N GLY A 800 -4.34 -37.23 -1.16
CA GLY A 800 -3.38 -36.94 -0.09
C GLY A 800 -3.83 -35.81 0.84
N GLU A 801 -2.95 -35.46 1.78
CA GLU A 801 -3.11 -34.34 2.72
C GLU A 801 -1.75 -33.72 3.02
N PHE A 802 -1.76 -32.56 3.64
CA PHE A 802 -0.52 -32.00 4.19
C PHE A 802 -0.06 -32.81 5.38
N LYS A 803 1.05 -33.50 5.24
CA LYS A 803 1.68 -34.26 6.30
C LYS A 803 2.61 -33.36 7.10
N THR A 804 2.36 -33.20 8.37
CA THR A 804 3.21 -32.44 9.29
C THR A 804 4.56 -33.12 9.50
N VAL A 805 4.57 -34.45 9.37
CA VAL A 805 5.75 -35.32 9.44
C VAL A 805 5.66 -36.37 8.35
N ILE A 806 6.77 -36.63 7.68
CA ILE A 806 6.89 -37.73 6.72
C ILE A 806 7.93 -38.70 7.23
N GLY A 807 7.51 -39.95 7.43
CA GLY A 807 8.35 -41.04 7.87
C GLY A 807 9.34 -41.52 6.79
N GLU A 808 10.01 -42.66 7.07
CA GLU A 808 10.92 -43.29 6.15
C GLU A 808 10.19 -43.72 4.85
N VAL A 809 10.81 -43.44 3.70
CA VAL A 809 10.21 -43.74 2.38
C VAL A 809 10.79 -45.02 1.75
N ASP A 810 12.01 -45.40 2.14
CA ASP A 810 12.62 -46.63 1.64
C ASP A 810 12.14 -47.83 2.47
N THR A 811 12.09 -49.00 1.86
CA THR A 811 11.71 -50.22 2.58
C THR A 811 12.87 -50.68 3.47
N LEU A 812 12.85 -50.29 4.75
CA LEU A 812 13.78 -50.71 5.77
C LEU A 812 13.09 -51.64 6.76
N ASP A 813 13.85 -52.54 7.36
CA ASP A 813 13.38 -53.29 8.56
C ASP A 813 13.56 -52.38 9.80
N PRO A 814 12.48 -51.87 10.41
CA PRO A 814 12.59 -50.95 11.54
C PRO A 814 13.45 -51.49 12.67
N LYS A 815 13.44 -52.82 12.90
CA LYS A 815 14.20 -53.46 13.96
C LYS A 815 15.72 -53.42 13.75
N GLN A 816 16.17 -53.24 12.51
CA GLN A 816 17.59 -53.10 12.17
C GLN A 816 18.10 -51.68 12.24
N VAL A 817 17.19 -50.72 12.39
CA VAL A 817 17.55 -49.29 12.48
C VAL A 817 18.23 -49.03 13.81
N LYS A 818 19.41 -48.43 13.76
CA LYS A 818 20.23 -48.08 14.92
C LYS A 818 20.24 -46.57 15.18
N ARG A 819 19.95 -45.78 14.13
CA ARG A 819 19.90 -44.32 14.21
C ARG A 819 18.69 -43.77 13.45
N VAL A 820 18.08 -42.76 13.99
CA VAL A 820 17.06 -41.95 13.29
C VAL A 820 17.60 -40.53 13.06
N VAL A 821 17.66 -40.12 11.80
CA VAL A 821 18.02 -38.76 11.40
C VAL A 821 16.73 -37.98 11.12
N MET A 822 16.49 -36.94 11.89
CA MET A 822 15.38 -35.99 11.68
C MET A 822 15.91 -34.75 10.95
N CYS A 823 15.19 -34.26 9.98
CA CYS A 823 15.58 -33.08 9.21
C CYS A 823 14.35 -32.35 8.65
N SER A 824 14.57 -31.19 8.00
CA SER A 824 13.55 -30.45 7.26
C SER A 824 14.13 -29.93 5.95
N GLY A 825 13.29 -29.86 4.91
CA GLY A 825 13.63 -29.24 3.63
C GLY A 825 14.63 -30.03 2.78
N LYS A 826 15.45 -29.29 2.03
CA LYS A 826 16.32 -29.83 0.95
C LYS A 826 17.36 -30.85 1.46
N VAL A 827 17.90 -30.67 2.65
CA VAL A 827 18.94 -31.57 3.18
C VAL A 827 18.49 -33.04 3.23
N TYR A 828 17.18 -33.28 3.31
CA TYR A 828 16.62 -34.64 3.20
C TYR A 828 17.11 -35.37 1.95
N TYR A 829 17.12 -34.68 0.80
CA TYR A 829 17.51 -35.33 -0.44
C TYR A 829 19.02 -35.63 -0.50
N ASP A 830 19.86 -34.74 0.04
CA ASP A 830 21.30 -35.00 0.18
C ASP A 830 21.57 -36.22 1.08
N LEU A 831 20.82 -36.32 2.19
CA LEU A 831 20.91 -37.48 3.11
C LEU A 831 20.43 -38.76 2.43
N LEU A 832 19.30 -38.73 1.75
CA LEU A 832 18.70 -39.89 1.08
C LEU A 832 19.61 -40.41 -0.04
N GLU A 833 20.14 -39.55 -0.89
CA GLU A 833 21.06 -39.96 -1.96
C GLU A 833 22.37 -40.53 -1.41
N GLN A 834 22.95 -39.88 -0.39
CA GLN A 834 24.20 -40.41 0.21
C GLN A 834 23.97 -41.73 0.95
N ARG A 835 22.84 -41.90 1.69
CA ARG A 835 22.48 -43.15 2.37
C ARG A 835 22.32 -44.27 1.37
N ARG A 836 21.60 -44.03 0.23
CA ARG A 836 21.43 -44.99 -0.84
C ARG A 836 22.73 -45.34 -1.53
N ALA A 837 23.61 -44.36 -1.77
CA ALA A 837 24.94 -44.58 -2.36
C ALA A 837 25.84 -45.42 -1.42
N ASN A 838 25.70 -45.24 -0.12
CA ASN A 838 26.40 -46.02 0.89
C ASN A 838 25.79 -47.43 1.14
N ASN A 839 24.63 -47.72 0.56
CA ASN A 839 23.86 -48.95 0.81
C ASN A 839 23.55 -49.17 2.31
N GLN A 840 23.23 -48.12 3.03
CA GLN A 840 22.96 -48.11 4.48
C GLN A 840 21.49 -48.43 4.75
N HIS A 841 21.21 -49.48 5.52
CA HIS A 841 19.84 -49.90 5.88
C HIS A 841 19.55 -49.76 7.40
N ASP A 842 20.51 -49.32 8.18
CA ASP A 842 20.43 -49.16 9.63
C ASP A 842 20.23 -47.72 10.11
N ILE A 843 19.92 -46.82 9.17
CA ILE A 843 19.60 -45.43 9.45
C ILE A 843 18.26 -45.06 8.76
N ALA A 844 17.26 -44.62 9.55
CA ALA A 844 16.01 -44.07 9.04
C ALA A 844 16.08 -42.54 8.96
N ILE A 845 15.46 -41.95 7.95
CA ILE A 845 15.41 -40.50 7.74
C ILE A 845 13.97 -40.04 7.82
N ILE A 846 13.68 -39.12 8.72
CA ILE A 846 12.33 -38.58 8.98
C ILE A 846 12.33 -37.08 8.70
N ARG A 847 11.32 -36.61 7.96
CA ARG A 847 11.14 -35.19 7.62
C ARG A 847 10.09 -34.54 8.51
N ILE A 848 10.42 -33.45 9.16
CA ILE A 848 9.48 -32.60 9.87
C ILE A 848 9.10 -31.43 8.92
N GLU A 849 7.87 -31.46 8.42
CA GLU A 849 7.39 -30.49 7.41
C GLU A 849 6.72 -29.26 8.07
N GLN A 850 6.29 -29.41 9.36
CA GLN A 850 5.77 -28.31 10.17
C GLN A 850 6.54 -28.20 11.47
N LEU A 851 7.24 -27.08 11.66
CA LEU A 851 8.01 -26.79 12.86
C LEU A 851 7.20 -26.07 13.93
N TYR A 852 6.14 -25.36 13.53
CA TYR A 852 5.23 -24.69 14.46
C TYR A 852 3.81 -24.55 13.86
N PRO A 853 2.72 -24.78 14.63
CA PRO A 853 2.76 -25.51 15.92
C PRO A 853 3.38 -26.89 15.77
N TYR A 854 4.18 -27.31 16.76
CA TYR A 854 4.93 -28.56 16.63
C TYR A 854 4.01 -29.79 16.75
N PRO A 855 4.07 -30.73 15.81
CA PRO A 855 3.12 -31.85 15.73
C PRO A 855 3.59 -33.05 16.59
N HIS A 856 3.57 -32.93 17.90
CA HIS A 856 4.07 -33.94 18.83
C HIS A 856 3.49 -35.35 18.59
N GLU A 857 2.17 -35.45 18.44
CA GLU A 857 1.48 -36.72 18.22
C GLU A 857 1.87 -37.38 16.91
N ASP A 858 2.03 -36.63 15.83
CA ASP A 858 2.44 -37.14 14.52
C ASP A 858 3.88 -37.62 14.56
N VAL A 859 4.78 -36.85 15.20
CA VAL A 859 6.18 -37.24 15.38
C VAL A 859 6.27 -38.54 16.21
N GLN A 860 5.56 -38.62 17.35
CA GLN A 860 5.56 -39.82 18.20
C GLN A 860 4.98 -41.03 17.47
N ARG A 861 3.95 -40.86 16.63
CA ARG A 861 3.36 -41.94 15.83
C ARG A 861 4.36 -42.49 14.82
N VAL A 862 5.12 -41.62 14.14
CA VAL A 862 6.16 -42.03 13.19
C VAL A 862 7.36 -42.68 13.91
N LEU A 863 7.70 -42.20 15.11
CA LEU A 863 8.81 -42.75 15.91
C LEU A 863 8.47 -44.05 16.62
N ALA A 864 7.21 -44.44 16.70
CA ALA A 864 6.79 -45.65 17.41
C ALA A 864 7.50 -46.92 16.90
N ASP A 865 7.76 -47.02 15.60
CA ASP A 865 8.50 -48.12 14.98
C ASP A 865 9.98 -48.15 15.37
N TYR A 866 10.52 -47.05 15.92
CA TYR A 866 11.92 -46.89 16.31
C TYR A 866 12.10 -46.72 17.83
N ALA A 867 11.13 -47.16 18.66
CA ALA A 867 11.18 -47.03 20.12
C ALA A 867 12.41 -47.66 20.78
N HIS A 868 13.08 -48.61 20.14
CA HIS A 868 14.32 -49.27 20.59
C HIS A 868 15.59 -48.45 20.28
N VAL A 869 15.49 -47.41 19.40
CA VAL A 869 16.64 -46.59 18.97
C VAL A 869 16.99 -45.61 20.07
N THR A 870 18.25 -45.46 20.37
CA THR A 870 18.75 -44.50 21.37
C THR A 870 19.55 -43.37 20.73
N ASP A 871 19.96 -43.48 19.47
CA ASP A 871 20.77 -42.51 18.75
C ASP A 871 19.89 -41.73 17.75
N PHE A 872 19.55 -40.48 18.09
CA PHE A 872 18.79 -39.57 17.28
C PHE A 872 19.64 -38.36 16.88
N VAL A 873 19.48 -37.92 15.63
CA VAL A 873 20.23 -36.81 15.06
C VAL A 873 19.26 -35.79 14.49
N TRP A 874 19.41 -34.53 14.85
CA TRP A 874 18.82 -33.43 14.09
C TRP A 874 19.85 -32.95 13.08
N CYS A 875 19.53 -33.04 11.78
CA CYS A 875 20.38 -32.57 10.70
C CYS A 875 19.75 -31.33 10.02
N GLN A 876 20.51 -30.25 9.99
CA GLN A 876 20.09 -28.99 9.30
C GLN A 876 21.26 -28.40 8.50
N GLU A 877 20.92 -27.61 7.47
CA GLU A 877 21.91 -26.91 6.63
C GLU A 877 22.40 -25.61 7.27
N GLU A 878 21.56 -24.97 8.08
CA GLU A 878 21.85 -23.73 8.77
C GLU A 878 22.97 -23.93 9.82
N PRO A 879 23.76 -22.86 10.11
CA PRO A 879 24.73 -22.90 11.20
C PRO A 879 24.08 -23.23 12.57
N LEU A 880 24.83 -23.75 13.49
CA LEU A 880 24.38 -24.19 14.82
C LEU A 880 23.56 -23.11 15.56
N ASN A 881 23.92 -21.84 15.44
CA ASN A 881 23.23 -20.73 16.09
C ASN A 881 21.98 -20.23 15.30
N GLN A 882 21.66 -20.86 14.19
CA GLN A 882 20.57 -20.50 13.28
C GLN A 882 19.69 -21.72 13.01
N GLY A 883 18.63 -21.55 12.18
CA GLY A 883 17.72 -22.65 11.86
C GLY A 883 16.84 -23.08 13.04
N ALA A 884 16.41 -24.35 13.03
CA ALA A 884 15.45 -24.87 14.00
C ALA A 884 16.07 -25.37 15.30
N TRP A 885 17.38 -25.66 15.35
CA TRP A 885 18.00 -26.35 16.46
C TRP A 885 17.65 -25.75 17.81
N TYR A 886 18.05 -24.52 18.10
CA TYR A 886 17.81 -23.92 19.41
C TYR A 886 16.35 -23.63 19.70
N SER A 887 15.60 -23.23 18.70
CA SER A 887 14.20 -22.86 18.88
C SER A 887 13.26 -24.05 19.05
N SER A 888 13.61 -25.23 18.49
CA SER A 888 12.74 -26.41 18.48
C SER A 888 13.32 -27.63 19.23
N LYS A 889 14.56 -27.57 19.70
CA LYS A 889 15.22 -28.70 20.38
C LYS A 889 14.38 -29.30 21.50
N HIS A 890 13.77 -28.47 22.34
CA HIS A 890 12.92 -28.91 23.44
C HIS A 890 11.70 -29.70 22.95
N ASN A 891 11.11 -29.33 21.80
CA ASN A 891 10.02 -30.06 21.17
C ASN A 891 10.51 -31.41 20.59
N PHE A 892 11.71 -31.42 19.98
CA PHE A 892 12.31 -32.66 19.47
C PHE A 892 12.49 -33.62 20.61
N GLU A 893 13.18 -33.20 21.69
CA GLU A 893 13.46 -34.04 22.88
C GLU A 893 12.17 -34.55 23.55
N ALA A 894 11.13 -33.71 23.64
CA ALA A 894 9.85 -34.09 24.24
C ALA A 894 9.07 -35.16 23.45
N SER A 895 9.44 -35.38 22.16
CA SER A 895 8.80 -36.40 21.30
C SER A 895 9.62 -37.70 21.19
N LEU A 896 10.85 -37.72 21.76
CA LEU A 896 11.70 -38.88 21.68
C LEU A 896 11.43 -39.90 22.80
N PRO A 897 11.83 -41.19 22.63
CA PRO A 897 11.85 -42.14 23.72
C PRO A 897 12.72 -41.67 24.88
N GLU A 898 12.36 -42.03 26.13
CA GLU A 898 13.09 -41.55 27.33
C GLU A 898 14.61 -41.91 27.34
N THR A 899 14.99 -42.99 26.67
CA THR A 899 16.38 -43.45 26.57
C THR A 899 17.16 -42.78 25.45
N ALA A 900 16.50 -41.99 24.64
CA ALA A 900 17.10 -41.40 23.43
C ALA A 900 18.10 -40.28 23.76
N LYS A 901 19.12 -40.18 22.95
CA LYS A 901 20.07 -39.07 22.94
C LYS A 901 19.98 -38.34 21.63
N LEU A 902 19.68 -37.03 21.68
CA LEU A 902 19.62 -36.17 20.53
C LEU A 902 20.94 -35.43 20.34
N ARG A 903 21.54 -35.55 19.17
CA ARG A 903 22.71 -34.78 18.78
C ARG A 903 22.42 -33.90 17.53
N TYR A 904 23.27 -32.94 17.34
CA TYR A 904 23.24 -32.03 16.18
C TYR A 904 24.21 -32.49 15.11
N ALA A 905 23.79 -32.43 13.84
CA ALA A 905 24.65 -32.54 12.67
C ALA A 905 24.36 -31.36 11.75
N GLY A 906 25.34 -30.52 11.53
CA GLY A 906 25.16 -29.28 10.73
C GLY A 906 26.44 -28.46 10.70
N ARG A 907 26.33 -27.23 10.21
CA ARG A 907 27.43 -26.27 10.17
C ARG A 907 27.77 -25.77 11.58
N GLU A 908 29.02 -25.40 11.79
CA GLU A 908 29.43 -24.68 12.99
C GLU A 908 28.71 -23.35 13.13
N ALA A 909 28.66 -22.80 14.36
CA ALA A 909 28.07 -21.47 14.59
C ALA A 909 28.80 -20.41 13.77
N SER A 910 28.04 -19.52 13.16
CA SER A 910 28.56 -18.47 12.28
C SER A 910 27.74 -17.17 12.41
N ALA A 911 28.44 -16.05 12.36
CA ALA A 911 27.81 -14.73 12.28
C ALA A 911 27.14 -14.47 10.93
N SER A 912 27.68 -15.08 9.86
CA SER A 912 27.10 -15.06 8.51
C SER A 912 26.20 -16.31 8.32
N PRO A 913 25.05 -16.17 7.64
CA PRO A 913 24.18 -17.32 7.39
C PRO A 913 24.84 -18.40 6.54
N ALA A 914 25.60 -18.03 5.53
CA ALA A 914 26.26 -18.96 4.61
C ALA A 914 27.61 -18.44 4.18
N VAL A 915 28.46 -19.36 3.68
CA VAL A 915 29.77 -19.03 3.11
C VAL A 915 29.67 -18.48 1.70
N GLY A 916 30.58 -17.58 1.31
CA GLY A 916 30.61 -16.93 0.00
C GLY A 916 31.25 -17.78 -1.12
N TYR A 917 31.95 -18.87 -0.76
CA TYR A 917 32.69 -19.68 -1.73
C TYR A 917 32.04 -21.04 -1.95
N MET A 918 31.77 -21.40 -3.22
CA MET A 918 31.15 -22.67 -3.60
C MET A 918 31.97 -23.88 -3.10
N SER A 919 33.29 -23.84 -3.16
CA SER A 919 34.15 -24.92 -2.70
C SER A 919 34.00 -25.20 -1.22
N LEU A 920 33.92 -24.13 -0.39
CA LEU A 920 33.75 -24.25 1.06
C LEU A 920 32.32 -24.70 1.37
N HIS A 921 31.31 -24.20 0.67
CA HIS A 921 29.93 -24.68 0.74
C HIS A 921 29.87 -26.20 0.51
N THR A 922 30.43 -26.66 -0.60
CA THR A 922 30.44 -28.09 -0.96
C THR A 922 31.14 -28.95 0.12
N GLN A 923 32.24 -28.46 0.64
CA GLN A 923 32.96 -29.14 1.74
C GLN A 923 32.08 -29.26 2.98
N GLN A 924 31.45 -28.15 3.42
CA GLN A 924 30.59 -28.14 4.60
C GLN A 924 29.34 -28.98 4.40
N GLN A 925 28.71 -28.96 3.22
CA GLN A 925 27.54 -29.77 2.90
C GLN A 925 27.85 -31.28 3.00
N LYS A 926 28.96 -31.68 2.42
CA LYS A 926 29.40 -33.07 2.51
C LYS A 926 29.74 -33.48 3.94
N ALA A 927 30.34 -32.56 4.72
CA ALA A 927 30.72 -32.85 6.10
C ALA A 927 29.49 -33.09 7.00
N LEU A 928 28.45 -32.22 6.92
CA LEU A 928 27.25 -32.38 7.71
C LEU A 928 26.43 -33.64 7.34
N VAL A 929 26.34 -33.96 6.05
CA VAL A 929 25.67 -35.18 5.58
C VAL A 929 26.41 -36.42 6.07
N ASN A 930 27.74 -36.43 5.98
CA ASN A 930 28.56 -37.53 6.48
C ASN A 930 28.47 -37.66 8.02
N ASP A 931 28.49 -36.54 8.76
CA ASP A 931 28.32 -36.55 10.21
C ASP A 931 26.97 -37.14 10.63
N ALA A 932 25.88 -36.83 9.94
CA ALA A 932 24.57 -37.40 10.21
C ALA A 932 24.49 -38.89 9.94
N LEU A 933 25.22 -39.43 8.92
CA LEU A 933 25.14 -40.79 8.44
C LEU A 933 26.29 -41.70 8.98
N THR A 934 27.26 -41.18 9.74
CA THR A 934 28.35 -41.95 10.33
C THR A 934 28.12 -42.15 11.83
N PHE A 935 28.25 -43.42 12.34
CA PHE A 935 28.10 -43.76 13.74
C PHE A 935 29.28 -43.30 14.59
#